data_e5e6cc39acac8faad785f5dcd6be6b17
#
_entry.id   e5e6cc39acac8faad785f5dcd6be6b17
#
_cell.length_a   1.000
_cell.length_b   1.000
_cell.length_c   1.000
_cell.angle_alpha   90.00
_cell.angle_beta   90.00
_cell.angle_gamma   90.00
#
_symmetry.space_group_name_H-M   'P 1'
#
loop_
_entity.id
_entity.type
_entity.pdbx_description
1 polymer ?
#
loop_
_entity_poly.entity_id
_entity_poly.type
_entity_poly.pdbx_seq_one_letter_code
_entity_poly.pdbx_strand_id
1 'polypeptide(L)'
;MSKASAVARVSGLAALLSCAALFAAAAAPAWGQATWTADNGDGTFTNPIFYDEFSDPDLIRVGDDFYMTGTTMHAMPGLPVLRSKDLVNWEFLSYAVDKLDLGPAYRLQGGDVYGRGIWAPSFRYHDGVFYIFSNVNGETTQVFTAADPRGPWTHRRMKRSFHDLSVLFDDDGKAWVVWGYRDLKIGQMNADLTDIVAGTERTLFDRDAGMGEGSHLYKIDGRYFIISAWWDGRMRMPAARADSLAGPWEVNKAISIDEDFGLAEGYRLKDPNGPGFDLVAPNPEPRGRMSLHQGGVVRTPKGEWWGFSMLDYNSVGRLVALSPVTWKDGWPYFGLPGNLGRTPRTWVKPKTDAASPIRAPYERSDTFDGARLKPVWQWNHVPDDTHWSLTERPGFLRLRTLPAASFWEARNSLTQRAIGPRSQPTVVLDAAGLKDGDIAGLALLDMPYAWIGVERAGKDLALVQFDKSTGAKVSTPLAGSRVWLRADCDFLTEKAQLSYSTDGVTFTPIGAVFTTVFSLRTFQGVRYALFAYNAKGVDGGHADFDSVTVHEPNPKGLMRPIPFGGSVRFAALGSSLGLSVVDGRLAIGAPSTFSVVDLGQGRVALKVGQDFVSVAPDGAVRLDRRPSLQARAFQWIETPTGDLVLMSLETNRFLTLDLKQGAITSLSPGPRSDGADGARLSWSAALTPSP
;
A
#
# COMPACT_ATOMS: atom_id res chain seq x y z
N MET A 1 -7.45 -26.31 -93.45
CA MET A 1 -6.20 -26.06 -94.21
C MET A 1 -5.77 -24.62 -93.93
N SER A 2 -4.47 -24.45 -93.65
CA SER A 2 -3.68 -23.21 -93.70
C SER A 2 -3.82 -22.22 -92.48
N LYS A 3 -2.94 -22.24 -91.60
CA LYS A 3 -1.71 -21.52 -91.32
C LYS A 3 -1.73 -20.02 -91.66
N ALA A 4 -1.50 -19.15 -90.69
CA ALA A 4 -0.47 -18.08 -90.63
C ALA A 4 -0.63 -17.24 -89.38
N SER A 5 0.26 -17.24 -88.59
CA SER A 5 1.42 -16.40 -88.23
C SER A 5 1.10 -15.06 -87.55
N ALA A 6 1.63 -14.94 -86.35
CA ALA A 6 1.64 -13.79 -85.48
C ALA A 6 2.62 -12.72 -85.96
N VAL A 7 2.28 -11.44 -85.69
CA VAL A 7 3.24 -10.36 -85.56
C VAL A 7 2.90 -9.55 -84.28
N ALA A 8 3.88 -9.49 -83.38
CA ALA A 8 3.83 -8.74 -82.15
C ALA A 8 3.98 -7.23 -82.43
N ARG A 9 3.21 -6.46 -81.80
CA ARG A 9 3.48 -5.01 -81.59
C ARG A 9 3.62 -4.69 -80.07
N VAL A 10 4.79 -4.30 -79.71
CA VAL A 10 5.15 -3.78 -78.41
C VAL A 10 4.56 -2.37 -78.30
N SER A 11 3.70 -2.15 -77.34
CA SER A 11 3.28 -0.80 -76.96
C SER A 11 3.56 -0.65 -75.48
N GLY A 12 4.51 0.20 -75.13
CA GLY A 12 4.88 0.52 -73.76
C GLY A 12 3.76 1.24 -73.03
N LEU A 13 3.33 0.69 -71.91
CA LEU A 13 2.52 1.38 -70.94
C LEU A 13 3.38 1.61 -69.71
N ALA A 14 3.67 2.89 -69.46
CA ALA A 14 4.29 3.35 -68.25
C ALA A 14 3.35 3.09 -67.03
N ALA A 15 3.70 2.17 -66.19
CA ALA A 15 3.00 1.92 -64.92
C ALA A 15 3.47 2.94 -63.89
N LEU A 16 2.61 3.92 -63.58
CA LEU A 16 2.74 4.72 -62.40
C LEU A 16 2.52 3.87 -61.16
N LEU A 17 3.59 3.51 -60.46
CA LEU A 17 3.58 2.92 -59.15
C LEU A 17 3.20 4.03 -58.14
N SER A 18 1.93 4.11 -57.76
CA SER A 18 1.48 4.83 -56.56
C SER A 18 1.86 4.02 -55.34
N CYS A 19 2.97 4.37 -54.69
CA CYS A 19 3.26 3.94 -53.29
C CYS A 19 2.24 4.55 -52.34
N ALA A 20 1.13 3.87 -52.12
CA ALA A 20 0.31 4.10 -50.96
C ALA A 20 1.10 3.57 -49.75
N ALA A 21 1.79 4.46 -49.03
CA ALA A 21 2.35 4.14 -47.74
C ALA A 21 1.15 3.89 -46.78
N LEU A 22 0.82 2.65 -46.56
CA LEU A 22 0.02 2.22 -45.40
C LEU A 22 0.83 2.58 -44.16
N PHE A 23 0.54 3.71 -43.55
CA PHE A 23 0.81 3.91 -42.14
C PHE A 23 -0.04 2.89 -41.39
N ALA A 24 0.51 1.70 -41.14
CA ALA A 24 0.04 0.85 -40.08
C ALA A 24 0.24 1.68 -38.80
N ALA A 25 -0.82 2.30 -38.30
CA ALA A 25 -0.88 2.75 -36.94
C ALA A 25 -0.56 1.49 -36.10
N ALA A 26 0.65 1.39 -35.62
CA ALA A 26 0.99 0.41 -34.61
C ALA A 26 -0.02 0.67 -33.49
N ALA A 27 -0.99 -0.22 -33.34
CA ALA A 27 -1.82 -0.26 -32.15
C ALA A 27 -0.83 -0.30 -30.99
N ALA A 28 -0.83 0.76 -30.18
CA ALA A 28 -0.10 0.76 -28.93
C ALA A 28 -0.49 -0.54 -28.24
N PRO A 29 0.47 -1.33 -27.74
CA PRO A 29 0.13 -2.54 -27.04
C PRO A 29 -0.87 -2.17 -25.96
N ALA A 30 -1.95 -2.94 -25.85
CA ALA A 30 -2.87 -2.85 -24.73
C ALA A 30 -2.05 -3.14 -23.47
N TRP A 31 -1.55 -2.08 -22.85
CA TRP A 31 -0.83 -2.12 -21.61
C TRP A 31 -1.85 -2.47 -20.52
N GLY A 32 -2.03 -3.74 -20.24
CA GLY A 32 -2.36 -4.15 -18.88
C GLY A 32 -1.16 -3.72 -18.05
N GLN A 33 -1.20 -2.48 -17.54
CA GLN A 33 -0.09 -1.95 -16.77
C GLN A 33 0.03 -2.80 -15.51
N ALA A 34 1.22 -3.37 -15.31
CA ALA A 34 1.52 -4.09 -14.09
C ALA A 34 1.34 -3.10 -12.93
N THR A 35 0.53 -3.45 -11.96
CA THR A 35 0.42 -2.75 -10.68
C THR A 35 1.03 -3.62 -9.59
N TRP A 36 1.35 -3.01 -8.43
CA TRP A 36 1.98 -3.71 -7.32
C TRP A 36 1.26 -5.02 -6.98
N THR A 37 2.04 -6.09 -6.93
CA THR A 37 1.63 -7.40 -6.43
C THR A 37 2.69 -7.90 -5.45
N ALA A 38 2.24 -8.37 -4.29
CA ALA A 38 3.12 -8.95 -3.28
C ALA A 38 3.67 -10.31 -3.70
N ASP A 39 2.97 -11.05 -4.57
CA ASP A 39 3.36 -12.38 -5.03
C ASP A 39 4.52 -12.30 -6.01
N ASN A 40 5.65 -12.93 -5.68
CA ASN A 40 6.85 -12.94 -6.51
C ASN A 40 6.79 -13.97 -7.65
N GLY A 41 5.80 -14.87 -7.67
CA GLY A 41 5.61 -15.90 -8.70
C GLY A 41 6.45 -17.17 -8.52
N ASP A 42 7.32 -17.22 -7.51
CA ASP A 42 8.22 -18.35 -7.21
C ASP A 42 7.83 -19.11 -5.92
N GLY A 43 6.62 -18.85 -5.40
CA GLY A 43 6.13 -19.40 -4.14
C GLY A 43 6.46 -18.54 -2.92
N THR A 44 7.01 -17.33 -3.15
CA THR A 44 7.25 -16.33 -2.11
C THR A 44 6.37 -15.10 -2.29
N PHE A 45 6.31 -14.28 -1.25
CA PHE A 45 5.71 -12.96 -1.30
C PHE A 45 6.66 -11.93 -0.67
N THR A 46 6.44 -10.66 -0.98
CA THR A 46 7.18 -9.52 -0.42
C THR A 46 6.22 -8.49 0.16
N ASN A 47 6.44 -8.11 1.43
CA ASN A 47 5.70 -7.03 2.08
C ASN A 47 6.09 -5.65 1.49
N PRO A 48 5.14 -4.68 1.47
CA PRO A 48 3.77 -4.76 1.94
C PRO A 48 2.87 -5.57 0.99
N ILE A 49 1.76 -6.11 1.51
CA ILE A 49 0.76 -6.83 0.68
C ILE A 49 0.10 -5.86 -0.30
N PHE A 50 -0.23 -4.66 0.15
CA PHE A 50 -0.66 -3.53 -0.68
C PHE A 50 0.34 -2.39 -0.50
N TYR A 51 0.80 -1.80 -1.60
CA TYR A 51 1.68 -0.62 -1.56
C TYR A 51 0.88 0.68 -1.74
N ASP A 52 -0.39 0.64 -1.47
CA ASP A 52 -1.30 1.77 -1.30
C ASP A 52 -1.95 1.70 0.07
N GLU A 53 -2.51 2.81 0.53
CA GLU A 53 -3.09 2.85 1.85
C GLU A 53 -4.20 1.83 2.05
N PHE A 54 -4.11 1.06 3.12
CA PHE A 54 -5.16 0.18 3.61
C PHE A 54 -5.07 0.13 5.14
N SER A 55 -5.57 1.18 5.77
CA SER A 55 -5.46 1.38 7.24
C SER A 55 -6.35 0.43 8.03
N ASP A 56 -5.90 0.14 9.24
CA ASP A 56 -6.66 -0.58 10.27
C ASP A 56 -7.31 -1.87 9.73
N PRO A 57 -6.53 -2.78 9.13
CA PRO A 57 -7.09 -3.98 8.55
C PRO A 57 -7.73 -4.86 9.62
N ASP A 58 -8.93 -5.38 9.36
CA ASP A 58 -9.44 -6.55 10.07
C ASP A 58 -9.70 -7.69 9.08
N LEU A 59 -9.27 -8.90 9.45
CA LEU A 59 -9.22 -10.06 8.60
C LEU A 59 -9.86 -11.26 9.30
N ILE A 60 -10.76 -11.93 8.57
CA ILE A 60 -11.40 -13.17 9.02
C ILE A 60 -11.21 -14.28 8.00
N ARG A 61 -11.33 -15.53 8.46
CA ARG A 61 -11.42 -16.71 7.61
C ARG A 61 -12.82 -17.32 7.72
N VAL A 62 -13.41 -17.62 6.57
CA VAL A 62 -14.68 -18.36 6.48
C VAL A 62 -14.48 -19.53 5.50
N GLY A 63 -14.48 -20.73 6.01
CA GLY A 63 -14.10 -21.91 5.21
C GLY A 63 -12.65 -21.82 4.73
N ASP A 64 -12.47 -21.87 3.42
CA ASP A 64 -11.15 -21.77 2.77
C ASP A 64 -10.84 -20.36 2.26
N ASP A 65 -11.75 -19.42 2.43
CA ASP A 65 -11.60 -18.04 1.99
C ASP A 65 -11.22 -17.13 3.17
N PHE A 66 -10.38 -16.14 2.86
CA PHE A 66 -10.04 -15.04 3.74
C PHE A 66 -10.72 -13.77 3.26
N TYR A 67 -11.22 -12.98 4.18
CA TYR A 67 -11.88 -11.70 3.90
C TYR A 67 -11.24 -10.60 4.71
N MET A 68 -11.00 -9.44 4.09
CA MET A 68 -10.38 -8.28 4.74
C MET A 68 -11.18 -7.03 4.44
N THR A 69 -11.27 -6.15 5.41
CA THR A 69 -11.75 -4.77 5.26
C THR A 69 -10.83 -3.82 6.01
N GLY A 70 -10.94 -2.54 5.74
CA GLY A 70 -10.12 -1.51 6.37
C GLY A 70 -10.81 -0.15 6.36
N THR A 71 -10.20 0.79 7.06
CA THR A 71 -10.68 2.16 7.20
C THR A 71 -10.68 2.92 5.88
N THR A 72 -11.61 3.87 5.72
CA THR A 72 -11.68 4.74 4.54
C THR A 72 -11.92 6.21 4.88
N MET A 73 -12.00 6.54 6.14
CA MET A 73 -12.25 7.90 6.64
C MET A 73 -13.46 8.54 5.95
N HIS A 74 -13.25 9.67 5.30
CA HIS A 74 -14.27 10.45 4.57
C HIS A 74 -14.47 10.01 3.11
N ALA A 75 -13.60 9.10 2.59
CA ALA A 75 -13.67 8.68 1.20
C ALA A 75 -14.83 7.70 0.94
N MET A 76 -15.61 7.96 -0.11
CA MET A 76 -16.81 7.20 -0.48
C MET A 76 -16.73 6.64 -1.91
N PRO A 77 -17.14 5.38 -2.13
CA PRO A 77 -17.69 4.42 -1.17
C PRO A 77 -16.65 3.96 -0.14
N GLY A 78 -17.11 3.46 1.02
CA GLY A 78 -16.28 3.09 2.16
C GLY A 78 -16.31 1.60 2.50
N LEU A 79 -15.35 1.16 3.34
CA LEU A 79 -15.18 -0.21 3.82
C LEU A 79 -15.09 -1.21 2.66
N PRO A 80 -13.96 -1.22 1.91
CA PRO A 80 -13.75 -2.22 0.87
C PRO A 80 -13.71 -3.62 1.47
N VAL A 81 -14.41 -4.56 0.84
CA VAL A 81 -14.38 -5.97 1.19
C VAL A 81 -13.57 -6.71 0.14
N LEU A 82 -12.46 -7.26 0.57
CA LEU A 82 -11.55 -8.03 -0.25
C LEU A 82 -11.63 -9.51 0.09
N ARG A 83 -11.37 -10.39 -0.87
CA ARG A 83 -11.25 -11.84 -0.68
C ARG A 83 -9.89 -12.34 -1.15
N SER A 84 -9.36 -13.33 -0.44
CA SER A 84 -8.16 -14.08 -0.82
C SER A 84 -8.32 -15.56 -0.50
N LYS A 85 -7.60 -16.41 -1.22
CA LYS A 85 -7.43 -17.84 -0.89
C LYS A 85 -6.05 -18.16 -0.31
N ASP A 86 -5.11 -17.21 -0.34
CA ASP A 86 -3.71 -17.43 0.07
C ASP A 86 -3.11 -16.31 0.92
N LEU A 87 -3.92 -15.32 1.35
CA LEU A 87 -3.51 -14.13 2.12
C LEU A 87 -2.58 -13.15 1.37
N VAL A 88 -2.16 -13.48 0.15
CA VAL A 88 -1.21 -12.69 -0.64
C VAL A 88 -1.88 -12.04 -1.85
N ASN A 89 -2.70 -12.82 -2.55
CA ASN A 89 -3.43 -12.37 -3.75
C ASN A 89 -4.86 -12.06 -3.39
N TRP A 90 -5.27 -10.81 -3.56
CA TRP A 90 -6.57 -10.29 -3.14
C TRP A 90 -7.41 -9.83 -4.33
N GLU A 91 -8.70 -10.08 -4.27
CA GLU A 91 -9.69 -9.54 -5.20
C GLU A 91 -10.69 -8.66 -4.49
N PHE A 92 -11.09 -7.59 -5.14
CA PHE A 92 -12.17 -6.73 -4.67
C PHE A 92 -13.53 -7.41 -4.86
N LEU A 93 -14.37 -7.41 -3.83
CA LEU A 93 -15.74 -7.93 -3.89
C LEU A 93 -16.79 -6.82 -3.91
N SER A 94 -16.71 -5.92 -2.93
CA SER A 94 -17.71 -4.87 -2.73
C SER A 94 -17.17 -3.74 -1.84
N TYR A 95 -17.94 -2.68 -1.75
CA TYR A 95 -17.89 -1.73 -0.64
C TYR A 95 -19.09 -1.97 0.27
N ALA A 96 -18.86 -2.02 1.59
CA ALA A 96 -19.97 -2.18 2.54
C ALA A 96 -20.78 -0.88 2.72
N VAL A 97 -20.21 0.26 2.33
CA VAL A 97 -20.83 1.59 2.42
C VAL A 97 -20.74 2.26 1.05
N ASP A 98 -21.89 2.47 0.41
CA ASP A 98 -21.95 3.27 -0.81
C ASP A 98 -21.76 4.77 -0.48
N LYS A 99 -22.58 5.31 0.41
CA LYS A 99 -22.51 6.69 0.88
C LYS A 99 -22.86 6.77 2.37
N LEU A 100 -22.00 7.42 3.13
CA LEU A 100 -22.27 7.74 4.53
C LEU A 100 -22.51 9.25 4.65
N ASP A 101 -23.76 9.67 4.47
CA ASP A 101 -24.19 11.05 4.56
C ASP A 101 -24.80 11.34 5.93
N LEU A 102 -23.98 11.86 6.84
CA LEU A 102 -24.40 12.17 8.21
C LEU A 102 -24.57 13.70 8.43
N GLY A 103 -24.57 14.47 7.36
CA GLY A 103 -24.84 15.92 7.43
C GLY A 103 -24.05 16.76 6.44
N PRO A 104 -24.22 18.11 6.48
CA PRO A 104 -23.64 19.00 5.50
C PRO A 104 -22.11 18.92 5.35
N ALA A 105 -21.38 18.74 6.46
CA ALA A 105 -19.92 18.59 6.43
C ALA A 105 -19.45 17.35 5.66
N TYR A 106 -20.25 16.27 5.65
CA TYR A 106 -19.98 15.07 4.85
C TYR A 106 -20.10 15.33 3.34
N ARG A 107 -20.75 16.44 2.93
CA ARG A 107 -20.89 16.90 1.55
C ARG A 107 -20.04 18.13 1.24
N LEU A 108 -19.05 18.48 2.09
CA LEU A 108 -18.26 19.72 2.00
C LEU A 108 -19.16 20.99 1.90
N GLN A 109 -20.22 21.05 2.70
CA GLN A 109 -21.14 22.18 2.77
C GLN A 109 -21.02 22.86 4.14
N GLY A 110 -20.30 24.00 4.19
CA GLY A 110 -20.07 24.76 5.42
C GLY A 110 -19.13 24.11 6.42
N GLY A 111 -18.30 23.16 5.99
CA GLY A 111 -17.34 22.41 6.78
C GLY A 111 -16.88 21.12 6.07
N ASP A 112 -16.01 20.36 6.72
CA ASP A 112 -15.47 19.11 6.22
C ASP A 112 -15.40 18.03 7.32
N VAL A 113 -15.13 16.80 6.89
CA VAL A 113 -14.87 15.64 7.75
C VAL A 113 -13.54 14.95 7.40
N TYR A 114 -12.58 15.71 6.90
CA TYR A 114 -11.22 15.18 6.69
C TYR A 114 -10.66 14.59 7.98
N GLY A 115 -10.03 13.41 7.87
CA GLY A 115 -9.52 12.66 9.03
C GLY A 115 -10.61 12.11 9.96
N ARG A 116 -11.88 12.23 9.59
CA ARG A 116 -13.04 11.72 10.30
C ARG A 116 -13.82 10.76 9.41
N GLY A 117 -14.99 10.33 9.84
CA GLY A 117 -15.80 9.38 9.09
C GLY A 117 -15.53 7.95 9.55
N ILE A 118 -15.34 7.04 8.63
CA ILE A 118 -15.24 5.59 8.88
C ILE A 118 -13.84 5.26 9.40
N TRP A 119 -13.75 4.89 10.68
CA TRP A 119 -12.52 4.47 11.35
C TRP A 119 -12.42 2.95 11.44
N ALA A 120 -11.45 2.46 12.26
CA ALA A 120 -11.10 1.05 12.38
C ALA A 120 -12.32 0.12 12.44
N PRO A 121 -12.45 -0.84 11.52
CA PRO A 121 -13.55 -1.80 11.51
C PRO A 121 -13.26 -3.01 12.39
N SER A 122 -14.33 -3.66 12.86
CA SER A 122 -14.34 -5.04 13.35
C SER A 122 -15.13 -5.90 12.37
N PHE A 123 -14.47 -6.83 11.68
CA PHE A 123 -15.05 -7.71 10.69
C PHE A 123 -15.31 -9.08 11.29
N ARG A 124 -16.55 -9.59 11.22
CA ARG A 124 -16.93 -10.87 11.81
C ARG A 124 -17.87 -11.65 10.90
N TYR A 125 -17.87 -12.96 11.08
CA TYR A 125 -18.84 -13.86 10.47
C TYR A 125 -19.46 -14.72 11.56
N HIS A 126 -20.76 -14.72 11.65
CA HIS A 126 -21.52 -15.49 12.64
C HIS A 126 -22.88 -15.90 12.07
N ASP A 127 -23.23 -17.17 12.22
CA ASP A 127 -24.51 -17.75 11.81
C ASP A 127 -24.94 -17.38 10.37
N GLY A 128 -24.01 -17.49 9.43
CA GLY A 128 -24.29 -17.22 8.01
C GLY A 128 -24.30 -15.75 7.62
N VAL A 129 -23.97 -14.83 8.53
CA VAL A 129 -24.00 -13.38 8.30
C VAL A 129 -22.62 -12.78 8.50
N PHE A 130 -22.20 -11.91 7.58
CA PHE A 130 -21.05 -11.05 7.72
C PHE A 130 -21.44 -9.76 8.44
N TYR A 131 -20.64 -9.33 9.40
CA TYR A 131 -20.80 -8.11 10.20
C TYR A 131 -19.57 -7.24 10.08
N ILE A 132 -19.74 -5.97 9.78
CA ILE A 132 -18.70 -4.97 9.90
C ILE A 132 -19.20 -3.90 10.88
N PHE A 133 -18.53 -3.78 12.01
CA PHE A 133 -18.73 -2.70 12.97
C PHE A 133 -17.64 -1.67 12.74
N SER A 134 -17.98 -0.40 12.61
CA SER A 134 -16.99 0.66 12.45
C SER A 134 -17.38 1.90 13.23
N ASN A 135 -16.47 2.42 14.01
CA ASN A 135 -16.67 3.69 14.64
C ASN A 135 -16.58 4.82 13.61
N VAL A 136 -17.50 5.75 13.69
CA VAL A 136 -17.47 6.98 12.89
C VAL A 136 -17.11 8.12 13.82
N ASN A 137 -15.94 8.71 13.59
CA ASN A 137 -15.42 9.75 14.50
C ASN A 137 -16.36 10.97 14.56
N GLY A 138 -16.77 11.33 15.78
CA GLY A 138 -17.73 12.39 16.04
C GLY A 138 -19.19 11.96 15.95
N GLU A 139 -19.44 10.67 15.65
CA GLU A 139 -20.77 10.05 15.53
C GLU A 139 -20.82 8.76 16.35
N THR A 140 -21.90 7.98 16.19
CA THR A 140 -21.99 6.66 16.81
C THR A 140 -21.36 5.59 15.92
N THR A 141 -21.04 4.43 16.50
CA THR A 141 -20.59 3.25 15.76
C THR A 141 -21.69 2.80 14.80
N GLN A 142 -21.28 2.41 13.60
CA GLN A 142 -22.15 1.90 12.53
C GLN A 142 -21.98 0.39 12.40
N VAL A 143 -23.05 -0.30 12.01
CA VAL A 143 -23.05 -1.74 11.78
C VAL A 143 -23.56 -2.03 10.38
N PHE A 144 -22.78 -2.76 9.62
CA PHE A 144 -23.12 -3.20 8.28
C PHE A 144 -23.22 -4.72 8.27
N THR A 145 -24.28 -5.28 7.68
CA THR A 145 -24.49 -6.73 7.64
C THR A 145 -24.89 -7.21 6.25
N ALA A 146 -24.39 -8.38 5.87
CA ALA A 146 -24.74 -9.05 4.62
C ALA A 146 -24.65 -10.58 4.76
N ALA A 147 -25.51 -11.31 4.05
CA ALA A 147 -25.39 -12.76 3.92
C ALA A 147 -24.30 -13.17 2.91
N ASP A 148 -24.06 -12.34 1.90
CA ASP A 148 -22.97 -12.49 0.91
C ASP A 148 -22.01 -11.31 1.04
N PRO A 149 -20.68 -11.51 1.08
CA PRO A 149 -19.72 -10.42 1.20
C PRO A 149 -19.68 -9.49 -0.03
N ARG A 150 -20.34 -9.88 -1.13
CA ARG A 150 -20.59 -8.98 -2.28
C ARG A 150 -21.76 -8.03 -2.05
N GLY A 151 -22.50 -8.19 -0.94
CA GLY A 151 -23.70 -7.43 -0.63
C GLY A 151 -25.00 -8.06 -1.21
N PRO A 152 -26.12 -7.35 -1.14
CA PRO A 152 -26.21 -5.98 -0.61
C PRO A 152 -25.96 -5.92 0.90
N TRP A 153 -25.29 -4.84 1.33
CA TRP A 153 -25.05 -4.56 2.74
C TRP A 153 -26.20 -3.74 3.31
N THR A 154 -26.70 -4.14 4.47
CA THR A 154 -27.65 -3.36 5.24
C THR A 154 -26.92 -2.53 6.29
N HIS A 155 -27.46 -1.37 6.65
CA HIS A 155 -26.83 -0.42 7.54
C HIS A 155 -27.75 -0.10 8.73
N ARG A 156 -27.17 -0.04 9.93
CA ARG A 156 -27.82 0.48 11.14
C ARG A 156 -26.82 1.18 12.04
N ARG A 157 -27.30 2.05 12.94
CA ARG A 157 -26.50 2.79 13.90
C ARG A 157 -26.58 2.15 15.27
N MET A 158 -25.46 2.12 15.99
CA MET A 158 -25.45 1.83 17.41
C MET A 158 -25.89 3.06 18.21
N LYS A 159 -26.22 2.88 19.49
CA LYS A 159 -26.68 3.99 20.35
C LYS A 159 -25.55 4.87 20.84
N ARG A 160 -24.29 4.39 20.77
CA ARG A 160 -23.09 5.13 21.19
C ARG A 160 -21.88 4.79 20.34
N SER A 161 -20.79 5.51 20.57
CA SER A 161 -19.51 5.31 19.94
C SER A 161 -18.67 4.31 20.73
N PHE A 162 -18.01 3.39 20.02
CA PHE A 162 -17.03 2.45 20.55
C PHE A 162 -15.74 2.62 19.74
N HIS A 163 -14.80 3.38 20.29
CA HIS A 163 -13.53 3.68 19.61
C HIS A 163 -12.71 2.41 19.40
N ASP A 164 -12.29 2.17 18.17
CA ASP A 164 -11.44 1.03 17.76
C ASP A 164 -11.90 -0.31 18.31
N LEU A 165 -13.17 -0.58 18.12
CA LEU A 165 -13.85 -1.73 18.72
C LEU A 165 -13.43 -3.05 18.10
N SER A 166 -13.54 -4.11 18.89
CA SER A 166 -13.47 -5.49 18.42
C SER A 166 -14.62 -6.31 19.02
N VAL A 167 -15.39 -6.94 18.18
CA VAL A 167 -16.53 -7.80 18.59
C VAL A 167 -16.12 -9.26 18.55
N LEU A 168 -16.53 -10.03 19.54
CA LEU A 168 -16.42 -11.50 19.59
C LEU A 168 -17.81 -12.09 19.81
N PHE A 169 -18.24 -13.00 18.93
CA PHE A 169 -19.34 -13.91 19.18
C PHE A 169 -18.76 -15.13 19.90
N ASP A 170 -19.10 -15.31 21.17
CA ASP A 170 -18.55 -16.38 22.01
C ASP A 170 -19.38 -17.67 21.89
N ASP A 171 -18.80 -18.80 22.34
CA ASP A 171 -19.41 -20.13 22.24
C ASP A 171 -20.71 -20.27 23.03
N ASP A 172 -20.95 -19.38 24.01
CA ASP A 172 -22.20 -19.36 24.81
C ASP A 172 -23.35 -18.56 24.11
N GLY A 173 -23.13 -18.15 22.85
CA GLY A 173 -24.08 -17.38 22.04
C GLY A 173 -24.15 -15.89 22.38
N LYS A 174 -23.29 -15.39 23.29
CA LYS A 174 -23.21 -13.97 23.61
C LYS A 174 -22.19 -13.27 22.72
N ALA A 175 -22.49 -12.02 22.39
CA ALA A 175 -21.53 -11.14 21.75
C ALA A 175 -20.86 -10.23 22.82
N TRP A 176 -19.57 -10.06 22.70
CA TRP A 176 -18.78 -9.16 23.55
C TRP A 176 -18.06 -8.14 22.69
N VAL A 177 -17.86 -6.93 23.23
CA VAL A 177 -17.12 -5.87 22.57
C VAL A 177 -16.03 -5.33 23.49
N VAL A 178 -14.81 -5.21 22.95
CA VAL A 178 -13.68 -4.49 23.54
C VAL A 178 -13.47 -3.20 22.76
N TRP A 179 -13.22 -2.09 23.44
CA TRP A 179 -13.00 -0.79 22.81
C TRP A 179 -12.18 0.15 23.71
N GLY A 180 -11.64 1.20 23.13
CA GLY A 180 -11.02 2.30 23.88
C GLY A 180 -9.65 2.70 23.34
N TYR A 181 -9.11 3.74 23.93
CA TYR A 181 -7.77 4.27 23.73
C TYR A 181 -7.05 4.34 25.07
N ARG A 182 -6.04 3.51 25.29
CA ARG A 182 -5.28 3.33 26.53
C ARG A 182 -6.07 2.76 27.71
N ASP A 183 -7.25 3.25 27.95
CA ASP A 183 -8.19 2.65 28.90
C ASP A 183 -9.14 1.73 28.12
N LEU A 184 -8.82 0.44 28.04
CA LEU A 184 -9.65 -0.51 27.32
C LEU A 184 -10.80 -0.99 28.20
N LYS A 185 -11.98 -1.00 27.63
CA LYS A 185 -13.21 -1.47 28.24
C LYS A 185 -13.73 -2.71 27.54
N ILE A 186 -14.53 -3.49 28.24
CA ILE A 186 -15.30 -4.60 27.72
C ILE A 186 -16.75 -4.53 28.19
N GLY A 187 -17.67 -4.98 27.35
CA GLY A 187 -19.08 -5.13 27.70
C GLY A 187 -19.75 -6.24 26.88
N GLN A 188 -20.79 -6.86 27.46
CA GLN A 188 -21.63 -7.79 26.71
C GLN A 188 -22.58 -6.98 25.83
N MET A 189 -22.67 -7.29 24.56
CA MET A 189 -23.62 -6.67 23.64
C MET A 189 -25.03 -7.20 23.87
N ASN A 190 -26.02 -6.35 23.65
CA ASN A 190 -27.43 -6.77 23.63
C ASN A 190 -27.77 -7.61 22.38
N ALA A 191 -28.88 -8.29 22.36
CA ALA A 191 -29.22 -9.25 21.31
C ALA A 191 -29.37 -8.63 19.91
N ASP A 192 -29.72 -7.34 19.81
CA ASP A 192 -29.84 -6.62 18.54
C ASP A 192 -28.52 -5.93 18.13
N LEU A 193 -27.44 -6.10 18.90
CA LEU A 193 -26.11 -5.57 18.65
C LEU A 193 -26.06 -4.03 18.49
N THR A 194 -26.97 -3.31 19.17
CA THR A 194 -27.06 -1.84 19.08
C THR A 194 -26.48 -1.13 20.29
N ASP A 195 -26.29 -1.86 21.42
CA ASP A 195 -25.72 -1.33 22.66
C ASP A 195 -25.12 -2.47 23.48
N ILE A 196 -24.61 -2.18 24.66
CA ILE A 196 -24.22 -3.17 25.64
C ILE A 196 -25.31 -3.36 26.70
N VAL A 197 -25.35 -4.55 27.28
CA VAL A 197 -26.24 -4.90 28.38
C VAL A 197 -25.86 -4.05 29.61
N ALA A 198 -26.84 -3.41 30.21
CA ALA A 198 -26.61 -2.57 31.40
C ALA A 198 -25.90 -3.32 32.53
N GLY A 199 -24.90 -2.71 33.12
CA GLY A 199 -24.12 -3.28 34.22
C GLY A 199 -23.01 -4.26 33.80
N THR A 200 -22.82 -4.52 32.49
CA THR A 200 -21.74 -5.41 32.00
C THR A 200 -20.48 -4.66 31.60
N GLU A 201 -20.58 -3.33 31.43
CA GLU A 201 -19.41 -2.49 31.10
C GLU A 201 -18.44 -2.47 32.28
N ARG A 202 -17.15 -2.71 31.99
CA ARG A 202 -16.06 -2.56 32.95
C ARG A 202 -14.77 -2.18 32.24
N THR A 203 -13.89 -1.50 32.96
CA THR A 203 -12.49 -1.31 32.52
C THR A 203 -11.76 -2.65 32.57
N LEU A 204 -11.16 -3.02 31.45
CA LEU A 204 -10.39 -4.26 31.29
C LEU A 204 -8.91 -4.00 31.57
N PHE A 205 -8.40 -2.92 31.01
CA PHE A 205 -7.03 -2.43 31.21
C PHE A 205 -7.07 -0.93 31.44
N ASP A 206 -6.31 -0.48 32.41
CA ASP A 206 -6.01 0.95 32.59
C ASP A 206 -4.85 1.39 31.67
N ARG A 207 -4.60 2.69 31.63
CA ARG A 207 -3.57 3.28 30.75
C ARG A 207 -2.14 2.81 31.02
N ASP A 208 -1.86 2.24 32.18
CA ASP A 208 -0.51 1.80 32.57
C ASP A 208 -0.26 0.34 32.22
N ALA A 209 -1.29 -0.39 31.82
CA ALA A 209 -1.20 -1.79 31.42
C ALA A 209 -0.38 -2.01 30.12
N GLY A 210 -0.19 -0.96 29.29
CA GLY A 210 0.53 -1.06 28.04
C GLY A 210 -0.27 -1.69 26.92
N MET A 211 -1.61 -1.64 27.04
CA MET A 211 -2.58 -1.99 25.99
C MET A 211 -3.20 -0.70 25.49
N GLY A 212 -3.20 -0.46 24.19
CA GLY A 212 -3.61 0.82 23.59
C GLY A 212 -4.95 0.78 22.87
N GLU A 213 -4.94 0.94 21.57
CA GLU A 213 -6.11 0.97 20.67
C GLU A 213 -5.98 -0.09 19.57
N GLY A 214 -6.90 -0.10 18.61
CA GLY A 214 -6.87 -1.05 17.51
C GLY A 214 -6.97 -2.50 17.95
N SER A 215 -7.76 -2.77 18.99
CA SER A 215 -7.81 -4.08 19.64
C SER A 215 -8.50 -5.13 18.77
N HIS A 216 -7.95 -6.35 18.77
CA HIS A 216 -8.56 -7.53 18.18
C HIS A 216 -8.78 -8.58 19.26
N LEU A 217 -10.05 -8.90 19.54
CA LEU A 217 -10.48 -9.88 20.54
C LEU A 217 -10.73 -11.24 19.90
N TYR A 218 -10.09 -12.26 20.42
CA TYR A 218 -10.17 -13.64 19.96
C TYR A 218 -10.46 -14.63 21.08
N LYS A 219 -11.04 -15.78 20.72
CA LYS A 219 -10.98 -17.01 21.49
C LYS A 219 -10.23 -18.06 20.68
N ILE A 220 -9.06 -18.47 21.16
CA ILE A 220 -8.16 -19.40 20.49
C ILE A 220 -7.91 -20.57 21.43
N ASP A 221 -8.25 -21.78 20.99
CA ASP A 221 -8.09 -23.02 21.77
C ASP A 221 -8.63 -22.90 23.22
N GLY A 222 -9.79 -22.24 23.38
CA GLY A 222 -10.48 -22.05 24.64
C GLY A 222 -9.99 -20.90 25.51
N ARG A 223 -8.93 -20.19 25.13
CA ARG A 223 -8.39 -19.00 25.81
C ARG A 223 -8.74 -17.72 25.07
N TYR A 224 -8.90 -16.63 25.80
CA TYR A 224 -9.14 -15.32 25.23
C TYR A 224 -7.82 -14.58 25.02
N PHE A 225 -7.74 -13.88 23.89
CA PHE A 225 -6.61 -13.06 23.51
C PHE A 225 -7.11 -11.68 23.06
N ILE A 226 -6.38 -10.63 23.43
CA ILE A 226 -6.53 -9.29 22.89
C ILE A 226 -5.17 -8.87 22.33
N ILE A 227 -5.14 -8.48 21.06
CA ILE A 227 -3.97 -7.92 20.41
C ILE A 227 -4.28 -6.45 20.15
N SER A 228 -3.38 -5.54 20.52
CA SER A 228 -3.60 -4.09 20.45
C SER A 228 -2.38 -3.38 19.86
N ALA A 229 -2.51 -2.07 19.63
CA ALA A 229 -1.38 -1.17 19.38
C ALA A 229 -1.04 -0.39 20.65
N TRP A 230 0.25 -0.08 20.85
CA TRP A 230 0.73 0.71 21.97
C TRP A 230 1.86 1.65 21.55
N TRP A 231 1.78 2.90 21.98
CA TRP A 231 2.80 3.92 21.76
C TRP A 231 3.45 4.34 23.08
N ASP A 232 4.75 4.06 23.21
CA ASP A 232 5.60 4.49 24.34
C ASP A 232 6.85 5.27 23.89
N GLY A 233 6.73 6.01 22.77
CA GLY A 233 7.83 6.62 22.03
C GLY A 233 8.21 5.83 20.80
N ARG A 234 7.73 4.56 20.70
CA ARG A 234 7.75 3.70 19.53
C ARG A 234 6.45 2.94 19.46
N MET A 235 5.97 2.65 18.27
CA MET A 235 4.80 1.81 18.07
C MET A 235 5.14 0.35 18.32
N ARG A 236 4.29 -0.36 19.07
CA ARG A 236 4.41 -1.77 19.39
C ARG A 236 3.06 -2.47 19.26
N MET A 237 3.09 -3.79 19.17
CA MET A 237 1.91 -4.64 19.21
C MET A 237 1.95 -5.51 20.46
N PRO A 238 1.32 -5.11 21.57
CA PRO A 238 1.13 -5.93 22.75
C PRO A 238 0.03 -6.97 22.55
N ALA A 239 0.04 -8.01 23.37
CA ALA A 239 -1.04 -8.97 23.47
C ALA A 239 -1.38 -9.25 24.95
N ALA A 240 -2.65 -9.49 25.22
CA ALA A 240 -3.12 -9.96 26.51
C ALA A 240 -3.81 -11.32 26.35
N ARG A 241 -3.78 -12.18 27.36
CA ARG A 241 -4.47 -13.47 27.39
C ARG A 241 -5.09 -13.78 28.73
N ALA A 242 -6.19 -14.52 28.72
CA ALA A 242 -6.87 -14.99 29.93
C ALA A 242 -7.65 -16.29 29.65
N ASP A 243 -7.95 -17.05 30.68
CA ASP A 243 -8.82 -18.24 30.56
C ASP A 243 -10.31 -17.86 30.63
N SER A 244 -10.62 -16.62 31.04
CA SER A 244 -11.96 -16.07 31.14
C SER A 244 -11.96 -14.59 30.74
N LEU A 245 -13.05 -14.10 30.16
CA LEU A 245 -13.22 -12.67 29.88
C LEU A 245 -13.16 -11.82 31.15
N ALA A 246 -13.47 -12.42 32.33
CA ALA A 246 -13.33 -11.74 33.61
C ALA A 246 -11.86 -11.58 34.06
N GLY A 247 -10.94 -12.30 33.44
CA GLY A 247 -9.52 -12.36 33.82
C GLY A 247 -9.24 -13.43 34.88
N PRO A 248 -8.09 -13.41 35.52
CA PRO A 248 -7.05 -12.37 35.37
C PRO A 248 -6.38 -12.41 33.99
N TRP A 249 -5.99 -11.24 33.51
CA TRP A 249 -5.31 -11.07 32.23
C TRP A 249 -3.80 -10.97 32.43
N GLU A 250 -3.06 -11.73 31.64
CA GLU A 250 -1.61 -11.64 31.52
C GLU A 250 -1.26 -10.84 30.26
N VAL A 251 -0.29 -9.92 30.36
CA VAL A 251 0.08 -9.02 29.26
C VAL A 251 1.51 -9.30 28.81
N ASN A 252 1.67 -9.51 27.50
CA ASN A 252 2.95 -9.47 26.79
C ASN A 252 3.06 -8.13 26.05
N LYS A 253 4.03 -7.30 26.44
CA LYS A 253 4.14 -5.93 25.96
C LYS A 253 4.53 -5.79 24.49
N ALA A 254 5.06 -6.84 23.84
CA ALA A 254 5.46 -6.78 22.45
C ALA A 254 5.52 -8.18 21.81
N ILE A 255 4.51 -8.53 21.03
CA ILE A 255 4.54 -9.69 20.13
C ILE A 255 5.02 -9.32 18.73
N SER A 256 5.05 -8.01 18.40
CA SER A 256 5.66 -7.41 17.21
C SER A 256 6.36 -6.11 17.60
N ILE A 257 7.56 -5.87 17.05
CA ILE A 257 8.44 -4.74 17.37
C ILE A 257 9.15 -4.22 16.11
N ASP A 258 9.41 -2.93 16.09
CA ASP A 258 10.37 -2.20 15.24
C ASP A 258 10.62 -2.76 13.83
N GLU A 259 9.59 -3.13 13.08
CA GLU A 259 9.77 -3.60 11.70
C GLU A 259 9.44 -2.48 10.72
N ASP A 260 10.45 -1.99 10.05
CA ASP A 260 10.38 -0.96 9.01
C ASP A 260 10.87 -1.44 7.65
N PHE A 261 11.25 -2.71 7.52
CA PHE A 261 11.82 -3.30 6.32
C PHE A 261 13.09 -2.59 5.80
N GLY A 262 13.79 -1.87 6.66
CA GLY A 262 14.96 -1.06 6.30
C GLY A 262 14.60 0.28 5.65
N LEU A 263 13.38 0.77 5.83
CA LEU A 263 12.92 2.06 5.33
C LEU A 263 13.04 3.14 6.41
N ALA A 264 13.33 4.37 5.98
CA ALA A 264 13.19 5.54 6.85
C ALA A 264 11.73 5.98 6.89
N GLU A 265 11.28 6.53 8.02
CA GLU A 265 10.01 7.25 8.08
C GLU A 265 9.98 8.39 7.05
N GLY A 266 8.77 8.72 6.55
CA GLY A 266 8.56 9.88 5.70
C GLY A 266 8.59 11.21 6.47
N TYR A 267 8.40 12.31 5.74
CA TYR A 267 8.25 13.63 6.34
C TYR A 267 6.98 13.70 7.19
N ARG A 268 7.06 14.48 8.29
CA ARG A 268 5.93 14.77 9.19
C ARG A 268 5.76 16.27 9.34
N LEU A 269 4.55 16.74 9.62
CA LEU A 269 4.33 18.10 10.06
C LEU A 269 4.81 18.26 11.51
N LYS A 270 5.56 19.32 11.80
CA LYS A 270 6.02 19.66 13.16
C LYS A 270 4.85 19.86 14.10
N ASP A 271 3.83 20.57 13.66
CA ASP A 271 2.53 20.70 14.32
C ASP A 271 1.43 20.37 13.30
N PRO A 272 0.83 19.16 13.34
CA PRO A 272 -0.20 18.77 12.39
C PRO A 272 -1.47 19.60 12.50
N ASN A 273 -1.71 20.27 13.63
CA ASN A 273 -2.88 21.13 13.89
C ASN A 273 -2.54 22.62 13.79
N GLY A 274 -1.27 22.95 13.59
CA GLY A 274 -0.80 24.33 13.47
C GLY A 274 -1.18 25.00 12.15
N PRO A 275 -1.04 26.32 12.07
CA PRO A 275 -1.39 27.07 10.86
C PRO A 275 -0.35 26.93 9.73
N GLY A 276 0.86 26.45 10.01
CA GLY A 276 1.96 26.33 9.06
C GLY A 276 2.16 24.91 8.55
N PHE A 277 3.11 24.78 7.60
CA PHE A 277 3.54 23.52 7.03
C PHE A 277 5.03 23.28 7.24
N ASP A 278 5.51 23.55 8.47
CA ASP A 278 6.89 23.23 8.84
C ASP A 278 7.08 21.72 8.85
N LEU A 279 8.04 21.25 8.06
CA LEU A 279 8.32 19.83 7.89
C LEU A 279 9.41 19.38 8.85
N VAL A 280 9.17 18.23 9.48
CA VAL A 280 10.21 17.44 10.15
C VAL A 280 10.72 16.43 9.12
N ALA A 281 12.03 16.41 8.89
CA ALA A 281 12.67 15.45 8.01
C ALA A 281 12.42 14.01 8.50
N PRO A 282 12.56 13.02 7.61
CA PRO A 282 12.52 11.61 7.99
C PRO A 282 13.36 11.34 9.24
N ASN A 283 12.80 10.56 10.15
CA ASN A 283 13.43 10.30 11.44
C ASN A 283 14.85 9.72 11.24
N PRO A 284 15.89 10.33 11.87
CA PRO A 284 17.25 9.79 11.83
C PRO A 284 17.42 8.53 12.69
N GLU A 285 16.43 8.14 13.50
CA GLU A 285 16.44 6.89 14.25
C GLU A 285 16.57 5.71 13.27
N PRO A 286 17.62 4.89 13.36
CA PRO A 286 17.93 3.88 12.36
C PRO A 286 16.88 2.80 12.15
N ARG A 287 15.96 2.65 13.09
CA ARG A 287 14.85 1.69 13.06
C ARG A 287 13.49 2.35 13.05
N GLY A 288 13.42 3.68 12.92
CA GLY A 288 12.19 4.42 12.99
C GLY A 288 11.50 4.36 14.35
N ARG A 289 10.32 4.94 14.44
CA ARG A 289 9.44 4.86 15.62
C ARG A 289 8.14 4.14 15.32
N MET A 290 7.81 4.05 14.05
CA MET A 290 6.62 3.36 13.56
C MET A 290 7.00 1.92 13.21
N SER A 291 6.20 0.97 13.64
CA SER A 291 6.38 -0.44 13.35
C SER A 291 5.05 -1.08 13.01
N LEU A 292 5.06 -2.39 12.77
CA LEU A 292 3.83 -3.14 12.58
C LEU A 292 2.96 -3.05 13.83
N HIS A 293 1.72 -2.63 13.67
CA HIS A 293 0.75 -2.47 14.73
C HIS A 293 -0.68 -2.60 14.20
N GLN A 294 -1.66 -2.57 15.11
CA GLN A 294 -3.08 -2.54 14.80
C GLN A 294 -3.46 -3.64 13.79
N GLY A 295 -3.35 -4.85 14.26
CA GLY A 295 -3.61 -6.05 13.50
C GLY A 295 -3.88 -7.24 14.39
N GLY A 296 -3.98 -8.40 13.80
CA GLY A 296 -4.37 -9.61 14.48
C GLY A 296 -3.75 -10.86 13.89
N VAL A 297 -4.35 -12.00 14.19
CA VAL A 297 -3.89 -13.29 13.74
C VAL A 297 -5.00 -14.10 13.07
N VAL A 298 -4.62 -14.93 12.12
CA VAL A 298 -5.54 -15.84 11.41
C VAL A 298 -4.87 -17.20 11.23
N ARG A 299 -5.67 -18.26 11.27
CA ARG A 299 -5.20 -19.62 11.04
C ARG A 299 -5.61 -20.10 9.65
N THR A 300 -4.65 -20.63 8.87
CA THR A 300 -4.94 -21.21 7.56
C THR A 300 -5.67 -22.55 7.69
N PRO A 301 -6.33 -23.06 6.64
CA PRO A 301 -6.91 -24.41 6.64
C PRO A 301 -5.88 -25.51 6.92
N LYS A 302 -4.61 -25.27 6.61
CA LYS A 302 -3.48 -26.19 6.90
C LYS A 302 -2.91 -26.06 8.30
N GLY A 303 -3.49 -25.20 9.14
CA GLY A 303 -3.12 -25.05 10.55
C GLY A 303 -1.97 -24.08 10.80
N GLU A 304 -1.40 -23.41 9.79
CA GLU A 304 -0.40 -22.35 9.99
C GLU A 304 -1.07 -21.09 10.55
N TRP A 305 -0.37 -20.41 11.44
CA TRP A 305 -0.79 -19.11 11.97
C TRP A 305 -0.06 -17.98 11.25
N TRP A 306 -0.81 -16.97 10.86
CA TRP A 306 -0.33 -15.79 10.18
C TRP A 306 -0.84 -14.54 10.87
N GLY A 307 0.04 -13.54 10.98
CA GLY A 307 -0.29 -12.23 11.50
C GLY A 307 -0.52 -11.25 10.35
N PHE A 308 -1.49 -10.39 10.50
CA PHE A 308 -1.74 -9.25 9.64
C PHE A 308 -1.68 -7.98 10.47
N SER A 309 -1.23 -6.88 9.88
CA SER A 309 -1.05 -5.61 10.59
C SER A 309 -0.87 -4.49 9.58
N MET A 310 -0.82 -3.26 10.05
CA MET A 310 -0.40 -2.14 9.23
C MET A 310 0.96 -1.61 9.67
N LEU A 311 1.61 -0.89 8.77
CA LEU A 311 2.85 -0.16 8.97
C LEU A 311 2.61 1.30 8.57
N ASP A 312 2.71 2.22 9.51
CA ASP A 312 2.77 3.65 9.22
C ASP A 312 4.12 3.96 8.58
N TYR A 313 4.12 4.18 7.27
CA TYR A 313 5.37 4.32 6.56
C TYR A 313 5.68 5.78 6.20
N ASN A 314 5.04 6.31 5.18
CA ASN A 314 5.31 7.64 4.64
C ASN A 314 4.04 8.23 4.03
N SER A 315 4.17 9.20 3.12
CA SER A 315 3.03 9.87 2.51
C SER A 315 2.13 8.96 1.66
N VAL A 316 2.57 7.76 1.28
CA VAL A 316 1.67 6.79 0.64
C VAL A 316 0.67 6.20 1.64
N GLY A 317 0.93 6.33 2.94
CA GLY A 317 0.02 6.00 4.02
C GLY A 317 0.35 4.70 4.76
N ARG A 318 -0.66 4.08 5.31
CA ARG A 318 -0.57 2.87 6.13
C ARG A 318 -0.68 1.63 5.26
N LEU A 319 0.37 0.81 5.27
CA LEU A 319 0.53 -0.34 4.38
C LEU A 319 0.26 -1.64 5.13
N VAL A 320 -0.44 -2.58 4.51
CA VAL A 320 -0.70 -3.90 5.11
C VAL A 320 0.52 -4.79 4.99
N ALA A 321 0.89 -5.42 6.10
CA ALA A 321 1.93 -6.45 6.16
C ALA A 321 1.37 -7.80 6.61
N LEU A 322 1.97 -8.87 6.12
CA LEU A 322 1.68 -10.26 6.47
C LEU A 322 2.93 -10.88 7.10
N SER A 323 2.76 -11.55 8.23
CA SER A 323 3.85 -12.18 8.99
C SER A 323 3.57 -13.64 9.29
N PRO A 324 4.54 -14.56 9.16
CA PRO A 324 4.42 -15.83 9.84
C PRO A 324 4.33 -15.60 11.36
N VAL A 325 3.57 -16.45 12.06
CA VAL A 325 3.42 -16.38 13.51
C VAL A 325 4.09 -17.60 14.15
N THR A 326 4.98 -17.33 15.09
CA THR A 326 5.62 -18.35 15.92
C THR A 326 5.01 -18.34 17.31
N TRP A 327 4.34 -19.42 17.68
CA TRP A 327 3.84 -19.61 19.04
C TRP A 327 5.00 -19.99 19.96
N LYS A 328 5.23 -19.19 21.00
CA LYS A 328 6.21 -19.46 22.04
C LYS A 328 5.64 -19.10 23.42
N ASP A 329 5.74 -20.03 24.36
CA ASP A 329 5.21 -19.89 25.72
C ASP A 329 3.73 -19.46 25.75
N GLY A 330 2.94 -19.91 24.74
CA GLY A 330 1.53 -19.61 24.57
C GLY A 330 1.25 -18.17 24.07
N TRP A 331 2.24 -17.49 23.46
CA TRP A 331 2.10 -16.18 22.84
C TRP A 331 2.32 -16.22 21.33
N PRO A 332 1.50 -15.53 20.53
CA PRO A 332 1.60 -15.52 19.06
C PRO A 332 2.58 -14.43 18.59
N TYR A 333 3.88 -14.68 18.70
CA TYR A 333 4.88 -13.73 18.19
C TYR A 333 4.84 -13.66 16.66
N PHE A 334 4.82 -12.45 16.12
CA PHE A 334 5.11 -12.24 14.72
C PHE A 334 6.56 -12.58 14.42
N GLY A 335 6.83 -13.10 13.21
CA GLY A 335 8.16 -13.49 12.79
C GLY A 335 8.49 -14.98 12.97
N LEU A 336 9.74 -15.29 12.71
CA LEU A 336 10.28 -16.64 12.63
C LEU A 336 10.96 -17.06 13.95
N PRO A 337 11.10 -18.38 14.23
CA PRO A 337 11.93 -18.85 15.32
C PRO A 337 13.34 -18.26 15.25
N GLY A 338 13.90 -17.81 16.37
CA GLY A 338 15.20 -17.13 16.41
C GLY A 338 15.16 -15.64 16.11
N ASN A 339 14.06 -15.13 15.53
CA ASN A 339 13.85 -13.72 15.22
C ASN A 339 12.41 -13.26 15.53
N LEU A 340 11.95 -13.55 16.73
CA LEU A 340 10.59 -13.24 17.19
C LEU A 340 10.35 -11.73 17.25
N GLY A 341 9.13 -11.34 16.89
CA GLY A 341 8.69 -9.95 16.86
C GLY A 341 9.12 -9.19 15.60
N ARG A 342 9.85 -9.82 14.66
CA ARG A 342 10.35 -9.21 13.43
C ARG A 342 9.76 -9.91 12.21
N THR A 343 8.97 -9.19 11.43
CA THR A 343 8.36 -9.72 10.20
C THR A 343 9.37 -9.75 9.07
N PRO A 344 9.57 -10.88 8.37
CA PRO A 344 10.43 -10.91 7.21
C PRO A 344 9.78 -10.12 6.05
N ARG A 345 10.56 -9.27 5.35
CA ARG A 345 10.06 -8.56 4.18
C ARG A 345 9.67 -9.52 3.05
N THR A 346 10.48 -10.53 2.77
CA THR A 346 10.18 -11.58 1.78
C THR A 346 10.20 -12.94 2.46
N TRP A 347 9.16 -13.73 2.24
CA TRP A 347 9.05 -15.07 2.79
C TRP A 347 8.22 -15.99 1.89
N VAL A 348 8.21 -17.30 2.19
CA VAL A 348 7.32 -18.25 1.52
C VAL A 348 5.86 -17.94 1.81
N LYS A 349 5.01 -18.14 0.82
CA LYS A 349 3.56 -17.90 0.97
C LYS A 349 2.94 -18.86 1.98
N PRO A 350 1.80 -18.47 2.60
CA PRO A 350 0.99 -19.35 3.43
C PRO A 350 0.63 -20.64 2.70
N LYS A 351 0.65 -21.76 3.40
CA LYS A 351 0.15 -23.02 2.85
C LYS A 351 -1.36 -23.04 2.86
N THR A 352 -1.94 -23.11 1.66
CA THR A 352 -3.37 -23.23 1.44
C THR A 352 -3.66 -24.32 0.40
N ASP A 353 -4.91 -24.74 0.28
CA ASP A 353 -5.32 -25.77 -0.69
C ASP A 353 -5.54 -25.21 -2.10
N ALA A 354 -5.71 -23.90 -2.23
CA ALA A 354 -6.03 -23.26 -3.48
C ALA A 354 -4.84 -22.44 -4.00
N ALA A 355 -4.51 -22.63 -5.28
CA ALA A 355 -3.66 -21.68 -6.01
C ALA A 355 -4.49 -20.44 -6.36
N SER A 356 -4.03 -19.27 -5.92
CA SER A 356 -4.59 -17.99 -6.38
C SER A 356 -3.80 -17.49 -7.58
N PRO A 357 -4.48 -16.93 -8.60
CA PRO A 357 -3.77 -16.20 -9.64
C PRO A 357 -3.11 -14.96 -9.03
N ILE A 358 -1.93 -14.60 -9.54
CA ILE A 358 -1.28 -13.35 -9.15
C ILE A 358 -2.17 -12.19 -9.56
N ARG A 359 -2.59 -11.38 -8.61
CA ARG A 359 -3.47 -10.22 -8.84
C ARG A 359 -3.31 -9.13 -7.78
N ALA A 360 -3.63 -7.91 -8.20
CA ALA A 360 -3.92 -6.80 -7.31
C ALA A 360 -5.44 -6.63 -7.18
N PRO A 361 -5.94 -6.04 -6.08
CA PRO A 361 -7.38 -5.86 -5.88
C PRO A 361 -8.01 -4.85 -6.85
N TYR A 362 -7.23 -3.92 -7.42
CA TYR A 362 -7.74 -2.85 -8.26
C TYR A 362 -6.93 -2.69 -9.55
N GLU A 363 -7.63 -2.39 -10.65
CA GLU A 363 -7.05 -1.78 -11.84
C GLU A 363 -7.02 -0.26 -11.64
N ARG A 364 -5.85 0.36 -11.83
CA ARG A 364 -5.64 1.78 -11.52
C ARG A 364 -5.85 2.72 -12.68
N SER A 365 -5.63 2.25 -13.91
CA SER A 365 -5.88 3.03 -15.11
C SER A 365 -7.34 2.92 -15.54
N ASP A 366 -7.90 4.02 -16.07
CA ASP A 366 -9.30 4.08 -16.49
C ASP A 366 -9.45 4.96 -17.73
N THR A 367 -10.24 4.52 -18.70
CA THR A 367 -10.63 5.25 -19.91
C THR A 367 -12.07 5.76 -19.83
N PHE A 368 -12.72 5.55 -18.71
CA PHE A 368 -14.11 5.93 -18.43
C PHE A 368 -15.15 5.45 -19.47
N ASP A 369 -14.83 4.35 -20.17
CA ASP A 369 -15.74 3.73 -21.14
C ASP A 369 -16.88 2.93 -20.48
N GLY A 370 -16.77 2.66 -19.19
CA GLY A 370 -17.74 1.92 -18.42
C GLY A 370 -18.97 2.74 -18.02
N ALA A 371 -20.10 2.07 -17.81
CA ALA A 371 -21.32 2.72 -17.27
C ALA A 371 -21.21 3.06 -15.77
N ARG A 372 -20.17 2.58 -15.08
CA ARG A 372 -19.90 2.79 -13.66
C ARG A 372 -18.41 3.04 -13.45
N LEU A 373 -18.08 3.78 -12.41
CA LEU A 373 -16.70 3.95 -11.96
C LEU A 373 -16.10 2.60 -11.54
N LYS A 374 -14.84 2.40 -11.87
CA LYS A 374 -14.09 1.23 -11.38
C LYS A 374 -13.95 1.27 -9.86
N PRO A 375 -13.79 0.10 -9.19
CA PRO A 375 -13.69 0.03 -7.73
C PRO A 375 -12.53 0.81 -7.10
N VAL A 376 -11.50 1.17 -7.86
CA VAL A 376 -10.38 1.98 -7.38
C VAL A 376 -10.79 3.41 -7.03
N TRP A 377 -11.90 3.90 -7.60
CA TRP A 377 -12.34 5.26 -7.43
C TRP A 377 -13.17 5.47 -6.16
N GLN A 378 -12.85 6.52 -5.45
CA GLN A 378 -13.59 6.99 -4.28
C GLN A 378 -13.74 8.51 -4.33
N TRP A 379 -14.92 8.99 -4.05
CA TRP A 379 -15.17 10.42 -3.92
C TRP A 379 -14.53 10.96 -2.64
N ASN A 380 -13.96 12.14 -2.74
CA ASN A 380 -13.56 12.91 -1.58
C ASN A 380 -14.83 13.50 -0.93
N HIS A 381 -15.30 12.90 0.17
CA HIS A 381 -16.62 13.13 0.76
C HIS A 381 -17.79 12.58 -0.08
N VAL A 382 -19.02 12.83 0.36
CA VAL A 382 -20.23 12.38 -0.35
C VAL A 382 -20.47 13.27 -1.58
N PRO A 383 -20.53 12.71 -2.79
CA PRO A 383 -20.69 13.48 -4.01
C PRO A 383 -22.11 14.01 -4.20
N ASP A 384 -22.21 15.07 -4.98
CA ASP A 384 -23.45 15.53 -5.59
C ASP A 384 -23.62 14.84 -6.94
N ASP A 385 -24.49 13.82 -7.00
CA ASP A 385 -24.67 13.00 -8.20
C ASP A 385 -25.25 13.76 -9.40
N THR A 386 -25.77 14.96 -9.20
CA THR A 386 -26.27 15.78 -10.31
C THR A 386 -25.15 16.56 -11.02
N HIS A 387 -23.91 16.49 -10.47
CA HIS A 387 -22.78 17.28 -10.96
C HIS A 387 -21.62 16.44 -11.49
N TRP A 388 -21.88 15.18 -11.82
CA TRP A 388 -20.93 14.34 -12.55
C TRP A 388 -21.65 13.34 -13.47
N SER A 389 -20.97 12.86 -14.52
CA SER A 389 -21.55 11.89 -15.45
C SER A 389 -20.46 11.10 -16.20
N LEU A 390 -20.76 9.82 -16.47
CA LEU A 390 -20.04 8.96 -17.42
C LEU A 390 -20.79 8.79 -18.75
N THR A 391 -22.02 9.32 -18.85
CA THR A 391 -22.91 9.06 -20.00
C THR A 391 -23.23 10.28 -20.84
N GLU A 392 -23.08 11.49 -20.31
CA GLU A 392 -23.31 12.72 -21.09
C GLU A 392 -22.31 12.89 -22.23
N ARG A 393 -21.07 12.44 -22.04
CA ARG A 393 -20.03 12.33 -23.07
C ARG A 393 -19.40 10.94 -22.94
N PRO A 394 -19.83 9.95 -23.73
CA PRO A 394 -19.28 8.59 -23.64
C PRO A 394 -17.75 8.56 -23.78
N GLY A 395 -17.07 7.75 -22.94
CA GLY A 395 -15.61 7.68 -22.88
C GLY A 395 -14.97 8.82 -22.09
N PHE A 396 -15.75 9.58 -21.31
CA PHE A 396 -15.25 10.64 -20.46
C PHE A 396 -15.93 10.64 -19.10
N LEU A 397 -15.15 10.96 -18.06
CA LEU A 397 -15.72 11.44 -16.81
C LEU A 397 -15.96 12.96 -16.95
N ARG A 398 -17.21 13.39 -16.88
CA ARG A 398 -17.58 14.80 -16.80
C ARG A 398 -17.75 15.22 -15.36
N LEU A 399 -17.05 16.27 -14.92
CA LEU A 399 -17.26 16.95 -13.66
C LEU A 399 -17.80 18.34 -13.91
N ARG A 400 -19.00 18.66 -13.38
CA ARG A 400 -19.56 20.01 -13.41
C ARG A 400 -18.99 20.82 -12.26
N THR A 401 -18.56 22.03 -12.54
CA THR A 401 -17.92 22.88 -11.55
C THR A 401 -18.95 23.42 -10.55
N LEU A 402 -18.66 23.22 -9.28
CA LEU A 402 -19.41 23.74 -8.14
C LEU A 402 -18.61 24.86 -7.45
N PRO A 403 -19.26 25.78 -6.74
CA PRO A 403 -18.57 26.83 -5.99
C PRO A 403 -17.62 26.26 -4.93
N ALA A 404 -16.37 26.75 -4.92
CA ALA A 404 -15.42 26.47 -3.83
C ALA A 404 -14.34 27.56 -3.79
N ALA A 405 -13.88 27.93 -2.59
CA ALA A 405 -12.80 28.89 -2.42
C ALA A 405 -11.41 28.31 -2.72
N SER A 406 -11.28 27.00 -2.67
CA SER A 406 -10.02 26.28 -2.90
C SER A 406 -10.27 24.84 -3.31
N PHE A 407 -9.22 24.16 -3.79
CA PHE A 407 -9.26 22.71 -4.06
C PHE A 407 -9.70 21.91 -2.83
N TRP A 408 -9.28 22.31 -1.61
CA TRP A 408 -9.64 21.60 -0.37
C TRP A 408 -11.16 21.52 -0.14
N GLU A 409 -11.88 22.53 -0.59
CA GLU A 409 -13.33 22.63 -0.47
C GLU A 409 -14.07 22.16 -1.74
N ALA A 410 -13.31 21.75 -2.77
CA ALA A 410 -13.89 21.35 -4.06
C ALA A 410 -14.70 20.06 -3.92
N ARG A 411 -16.02 20.18 -4.09
CA ARG A 411 -16.94 19.05 -4.11
C ARG A 411 -16.73 18.20 -5.36
N ASN A 412 -17.13 16.93 -5.31
CA ASN A 412 -17.00 15.99 -6.42
C ASN A 412 -15.56 15.80 -6.93
N SER A 413 -14.57 15.92 -6.04
CA SER A 413 -13.21 15.46 -6.35
C SER A 413 -13.20 13.93 -6.33
N LEU A 414 -12.92 13.31 -7.50
CA LEU A 414 -12.84 11.86 -7.64
C LEU A 414 -11.41 11.40 -7.43
N THR A 415 -11.20 10.48 -6.49
CA THR A 415 -9.85 10.14 -6.03
C THR A 415 -9.54 8.64 -6.13
N GLN A 416 -8.27 8.30 -6.25
CA GLN A 416 -7.73 6.99 -5.93
C GLN A 416 -6.51 7.13 -5.04
N ARG A 417 -6.23 6.10 -4.22
CA ARG A 417 -5.05 6.07 -3.35
C ARG A 417 -3.78 6.11 -4.21
N ALA A 418 -2.79 6.90 -3.80
CA ALA A 418 -1.47 6.81 -4.41
C ALA A 418 -0.85 5.43 -4.17
N ILE A 419 0.05 5.01 -5.04
CA ILE A 419 0.71 3.71 -4.92
C ILE A 419 2.22 3.87 -4.97
N GLY A 420 2.88 3.21 -4.04
CA GLY A 420 4.34 3.16 -3.94
C GLY A 420 4.94 1.91 -4.62
N PRO A 421 6.28 1.81 -4.59
CA PRO A 421 7.24 2.82 -4.09
C PRO A 421 7.33 4.07 -4.97
N ARG A 422 7.02 3.96 -6.27
CA ARG A 422 6.99 5.03 -7.26
C ARG A 422 5.83 4.86 -8.19
N SER A 423 5.19 5.96 -8.57
CA SER A 423 4.11 5.93 -9.54
C SER A 423 3.92 7.27 -10.25
N GLN A 424 3.36 7.19 -11.46
CA GLN A 424 3.22 8.32 -12.36
C GLN A 424 1.79 8.35 -12.91
N PRO A 425 0.83 8.98 -12.19
CA PRO A 425 -0.49 9.25 -12.74
C PRO A 425 -0.39 10.30 -13.85
N THR A 426 -1.02 10.01 -14.98
CA THR A 426 -1.19 10.92 -16.12
C THR A 426 -2.67 10.98 -16.47
N VAL A 427 -3.18 12.19 -16.56
CA VAL A 427 -4.61 12.48 -16.80
C VAL A 427 -4.74 13.28 -18.10
N VAL A 428 -5.70 12.91 -18.93
CA VAL A 428 -6.05 13.67 -20.13
C VAL A 428 -7.30 14.50 -19.84
N LEU A 429 -7.14 15.82 -19.86
CA LEU A 429 -8.20 16.79 -19.57
C LEU A 429 -8.58 17.55 -20.84
N ASP A 430 -9.89 17.63 -21.13
CA ASP A 430 -10.48 18.57 -22.06
C ASP A 430 -11.19 19.70 -21.29
N ALA A 431 -10.62 20.88 -21.35
CA ALA A 431 -11.04 22.08 -20.64
C ALA A 431 -11.99 22.99 -21.48
N ALA A 432 -12.47 22.53 -22.66
CA ALA A 432 -13.32 23.32 -23.54
C ALA A 432 -14.61 23.79 -22.87
N GLY A 433 -15.15 22.97 -21.95
CA GLY A 433 -16.38 23.23 -21.21
C GLY A 433 -16.26 24.17 -20.02
N LEU A 434 -15.04 24.57 -19.63
CA LEU A 434 -14.82 25.47 -18.50
C LEU A 434 -15.37 26.88 -18.79
N LYS A 435 -15.94 27.49 -17.76
CA LYS A 435 -16.40 28.89 -17.76
C LYS A 435 -15.48 29.75 -16.89
N ASP A 436 -15.68 31.06 -16.97
CA ASP A 436 -14.90 32.04 -16.23
C ASP A 436 -14.89 31.77 -14.72
N GLY A 437 -13.69 31.64 -14.15
CA GLY A 437 -13.46 31.25 -12.76
C GLY A 437 -13.35 29.74 -12.49
N ASP A 438 -13.58 28.91 -13.52
CA ASP A 438 -13.43 27.46 -13.37
C ASP A 438 -11.96 27.05 -13.33
N ILE A 439 -11.66 26.07 -12.45
CA ILE A 439 -10.36 25.41 -12.31
C ILE A 439 -10.59 23.90 -12.29
N ALA A 440 -9.87 23.16 -13.11
CA ALA A 440 -9.95 21.69 -13.15
C ALA A 440 -8.58 21.06 -13.38
N GLY A 441 -8.33 19.87 -12.84
CA GLY A 441 -7.03 19.23 -13.01
C GLY A 441 -6.80 17.95 -12.21
N LEU A 442 -5.51 17.69 -11.97
CA LEU A 442 -4.97 16.59 -11.17
C LEU A 442 -4.33 17.15 -9.91
N ALA A 443 -4.72 16.63 -8.74
CA ALA A 443 -4.11 16.99 -7.46
C ALA A 443 -3.47 15.77 -6.77
N LEU A 444 -2.44 16.06 -5.97
CA LEU A 444 -1.94 15.21 -4.90
C LEU A 444 -2.64 15.67 -3.62
N LEU A 445 -3.72 14.97 -3.28
CA LEU A 445 -4.56 15.31 -2.14
C LEU A 445 -3.98 14.72 -0.86
N ASP A 446 -3.54 15.56 0.00
CA ASP A 446 -3.30 15.46 1.43
C ASP A 446 -3.20 16.89 1.97
N MET A 447 -2.70 17.13 3.17
CA MET A 447 -2.46 18.46 3.67
C MET A 447 -1.00 18.58 4.17
N PRO A 448 -0.15 19.37 3.50
CA PRO A 448 -0.42 20.22 2.33
C PRO A 448 -0.67 19.44 1.05
N TYR A 449 -1.39 20.03 0.13
CA TYR A 449 -1.64 19.50 -1.21
C TYR A 449 -0.90 20.28 -2.29
N ALA A 450 -0.71 19.65 -3.44
CA ALA A 450 -0.31 20.34 -4.67
C ALA A 450 -1.20 19.89 -5.83
N TRP A 451 -1.42 20.76 -6.81
CA TRP A 451 -2.15 20.40 -8.01
C TRP A 451 -1.61 21.08 -9.26
N ILE A 452 -1.89 20.44 -10.40
CA ILE A 452 -1.72 20.99 -11.74
C ILE A 452 -3.06 20.94 -12.46
N GLY A 453 -3.43 22.02 -13.16
CA GLY A 453 -4.72 22.08 -13.83
C GLY A 453 -4.83 23.23 -14.81
N VAL A 454 -6.03 23.39 -15.34
CA VAL A 454 -6.39 24.47 -16.25
C VAL A 454 -7.34 25.43 -15.52
N GLU A 455 -7.02 26.71 -15.53
CA GLU A 455 -7.85 27.83 -15.06
C GLU A 455 -8.42 28.60 -16.25
N ARG A 456 -9.71 28.91 -16.20
CA ARG A 456 -10.39 29.78 -17.17
C ARG A 456 -10.54 31.15 -16.58
N ALA A 457 -9.92 32.16 -17.22
CA ALA A 457 -10.08 33.57 -16.89
C ALA A 457 -10.66 34.34 -18.10
N GLY A 458 -11.94 34.71 -18.01
CA GLY A 458 -12.65 35.27 -19.15
C GLY A 458 -12.68 34.30 -20.33
N LYS A 459 -11.96 34.65 -21.41
CA LYS A 459 -11.84 33.82 -22.62
C LYS A 459 -10.56 32.98 -22.64
N ASP A 460 -9.61 33.27 -21.78
CA ASP A 460 -8.29 32.71 -21.83
C ASP A 460 -8.20 31.45 -20.93
N LEU A 461 -7.43 30.46 -21.39
CA LEU A 461 -7.04 29.29 -20.63
C LEU A 461 -5.59 29.42 -20.21
N ALA A 462 -5.33 29.13 -18.95
CA ALA A 462 -3.98 29.05 -18.41
C ALA A 462 -3.76 27.68 -17.76
N LEU A 463 -2.62 27.08 -18.03
CA LEU A 463 -2.10 25.97 -17.26
C LEU A 463 -1.55 26.52 -15.95
N VAL A 464 -1.93 25.93 -14.83
CA VAL A 464 -1.57 26.40 -13.50
C VAL A 464 -1.05 25.26 -12.66
N GLN A 465 0.03 25.50 -11.91
CA GLN A 465 0.49 24.66 -10.80
C GLN A 465 0.33 25.47 -9.51
N PHE A 466 -0.16 24.81 -8.47
CA PHE A 466 -0.30 25.37 -7.12
C PHE A 466 0.29 24.46 -6.08
N ASP A 467 1.03 25.03 -5.14
CA ASP A 467 1.62 24.38 -3.98
C ASP A 467 1.08 25.00 -2.68
N LYS A 468 0.30 24.23 -1.93
CA LYS A 468 -0.29 24.69 -0.67
C LYS A 468 0.73 24.92 0.42
N SER A 469 1.86 24.18 0.41
CA SER A 469 2.88 24.29 1.44
C SER A 469 3.57 25.65 1.45
N THR A 470 3.71 26.26 0.28
CA THR A 470 4.37 27.54 0.06
C THR A 470 3.40 28.66 -0.32
N GLY A 471 2.18 28.30 -0.78
CA GLY A 471 1.25 29.21 -1.40
C GLY A 471 1.64 29.64 -2.82
N ALA A 472 2.69 29.03 -3.39
CA ALA A 472 3.17 29.38 -4.72
C ALA A 472 2.18 28.97 -5.81
N LYS A 473 1.95 29.87 -6.78
CA LYS A 473 1.15 29.63 -7.97
C LYS A 473 1.98 30.00 -9.20
N VAL A 474 2.22 29.03 -10.07
CA VAL A 474 2.92 29.21 -11.35
C VAL A 474 1.91 29.02 -12.48
N SER A 475 1.90 29.90 -13.45
CA SER A 475 0.97 29.78 -14.57
C SER A 475 1.65 30.07 -15.91
N THR A 476 1.13 29.45 -16.97
CA THR A 476 1.54 29.69 -18.36
C THR A 476 0.30 29.64 -19.27
N PRO A 477 0.22 30.47 -20.33
CA PRO A 477 -0.90 30.40 -21.28
C PRO A 477 -1.03 28.97 -21.86
N LEU A 478 -2.26 28.51 -22.03
CA LEU A 478 -2.54 27.22 -22.67
C LEU A 478 -3.20 27.49 -24.05
N ALA A 479 -2.50 27.04 -25.09
CA ALA A 479 -3.07 27.05 -26.44
C ALA A 479 -3.90 25.78 -26.64
N GLY A 480 -5.21 25.94 -26.92
CA GLY A 480 -6.15 24.81 -27.02
C GLY A 480 -6.74 24.41 -25.68
N SER A 481 -7.63 23.40 -25.70
CA SER A 481 -8.36 22.96 -24.49
C SER A 481 -7.92 21.59 -23.96
N ARG A 482 -7.21 20.80 -24.78
CA ARG A 482 -6.79 19.44 -24.42
C ARG A 482 -5.36 19.45 -23.89
N VAL A 483 -5.15 18.85 -22.73
CA VAL A 483 -3.85 18.79 -22.07
C VAL A 483 -3.69 17.47 -21.30
N TRP A 484 -2.45 16.97 -21.24
CA TRP A 484 -2.04 15.86 -20.38
C TRP A 484 -1.37 16.43 -19.14
N LEU A 485 -1.89 16.07 -17.98
CA LEU A 485 -1.38 16.47 -16.67
C LEU A 485 -0.77 15.26 -15.99
N ARG A 486 0.43 15.41 -15.44
CA ARG A 486 1.19 14.31 -14.85
C ARG A 486 1.80 14.70 -13.52
N ALA A 487 1.86 13.73 -12.60
CA ALA A 487 2.68 13.80 -11.40
C ALA A 487 3.68 12.63 -11.40
N ASP A 488 4.97 12.92 -11.24
CA ASP A 488 6.00 11.91 -11.00
C ASP A 488 6.23 11.82 -9.50
N CYS A 489 5.77 10.74 -8.87
CA CYS A 489 5.79 10.54 -7.41
C CYS A 489 6.83 9.50 -7.03
N ASP A 490 7.77 9.87 -6.17
CA ASP A 490 8.74 8.99 -5.52
C ASP A 490 8.49 9.00 -4.01
N PHE A 491 7.81 7.96 -3.52
CA PHE A 491 7.49 7.82 -2.10
C PHE A 491 8.66 7.28 -1.25
N LEU A 492 9.79 6.91 -1.85
CA LEU A 492 11.01 6.60 -1.11
C LEU A 492 11.73 7.88 -0.68
N THR A 493 11.64 8.94 -1.50
CA THR A 493 12.24 10.24 -1.23
C THR A 493 11.23 11.30 -0.84
N GLU A 494 9.93 10.99 -0.87
CA GLU A 494 8.80 11.89 -0.59
C GLU A 494 8.78 13.11 -1.51
N LYS A 495 9.09 12.91 -2.79
CA LYS A 495 9.14 13.97 -3.78
C LYS A 495 8.18 13.72 -4.94
N ALA A 496 7.54 14.77 -5.38
CA ALA A 496 6.68 14.75 -6.55
C ALA A 496 6.98 15.93 -7.47
N GLN A 497 7.13 15.67 -8.78
CA GLN A 497 7.26 16.68 -9.82
C GLN A 497 5.99 16.71 -10.67
N LEU A 498 5.35 17.88 -10.77
CA LEU A 498 4.21 18.10 -11.66
C LEU A 498 4.70 18.52 -13.04
N SER A 499 4.06 18.00 -14.08
CA SER A 499 4.41 18.29 -15.47
C SER A 499 3.17 18.23 -16.38
N TYR A 500 3.26 18.81 -17.57
CA TYR A 500 2.20 18.82 -18.56
C TYR A 500 2.72 18.54 -19.96
N SER A 501 1.81 18.13 -20.83
CA SER A 501 2.06 17.98 -22.26
C SER A 501 0.87 18.45 -23.06
N THR A 502 1.10 19.01 -24.26
CA THR A 502 0.06 19.34 -25.24
C THR A 502 0.00 18.37 -26.41
N ASP A 503 0.95 17.44 -26.49
CA ASP A 503 1.06 16.40 -27.53
C ASP A 503 0.92 14.97 -26.98
N GLY A 504 0.90 14.81 -25.65
CA GLY A 504 0.84 13.51 -24.97
C GLY A 504 2.18 12.73 -24.95
N VAL A 505 3.25 13.31 -25.50
CA VAL A 505 4.56 12.66 -25.66
C VAL A 505 5.62 13.39 -24.85
N THR A 506 5.74 14.68 -25.08
CA THR A 506 6.78 15.52 -24.46
C THR A 506 6.20 16.23 -23.23
N PHE A 507 6.72 15.89 -22.03
CA PHE A 507 6.27 16.49 -20.79
C PHE A 507 7.22 17.58 -20.30
N THR A 508 6.67 18.75 -20.00
CA THR A 508 7.37 19.91 -19.47
C THR A 508 7.09 20.05 -17.99
N PRO A 509 8.09 19.99 -17.09
CA PRO A 509 7.91 20.29 -15.68
C PRO A 509 7.41 21.71 -15.45
N ILE A 510 6.55 21.89 -14.42
CA ILE A 510 6.04 23.19 -14.00
C ILE A 510 6.05 23.29 -12.48
N GLY A 511 6.50 24.44 -11.97
CA GLY A 511 6.66 24.68 -10.54
C GLY A 511 7.85 23.93 -9.92
N ALA A 512 7.99 24.10 -8.62
CA ALA A 512 9.03 23.42 -7.85
C ALA A 512 8.63 21.97 -7.54
N VAL A 513 9.63 21.15 -7.19
CA VAL A 513 9.41 19.79 -6.66
C VAL A 513 8.66 19.92 -5.34
N PHE A 514 7.52 19.24 -5.26
CA PHE A 514 6.67 19.18 -4.08
C PHE A 514 7.15 18.09 -3.12
N THR A 515 7.13 18.36 -1.82
CA THR A 515 7.38 17.34 -0.79
C THR A 515 6.05 16.78 -0.30
N THR A 516 5.83 15.49 -0.53
CA THR A 516 4.67 14.78 -0.01
C THR A 516 4.84 14.48 1.47
N VAL A 517 3.75 14.46 2.22
CA VAL A 517 3.73 14.31 3.67
C VAL A 517 2.53 13.45 4.06
N PHE A 518 2.70 12.57 5.02
CA PHE A 518 1.54 11.95 5.69
C PHE A 518 0.99 12.92 6.74
N SER A 519 -0.26 13.33 6.57
CA SER A 519 -0.88 14.33 7.45
C SER A 519 -1.98 13.71 8.32
N LEU A 520 -1.93 14.01 9.62
CA LEU A 520 -3.01 13.65 10.54
C LEU A 520 -4.31 14.43 10.29
N ARG A 521 -4.30 15.47 9.43
CA ARG A 521 -5.53 16.18 9.05
C ARG A 521 -6.45 15.35 8.16
N THR A 522 -5.88 14.57 7.26
CA THR A 522 -6.60 13.61 6.42
C THR A 522 -6.67 12.24 7.07
N PHE A 523 -5.68 11.92 7.89
CA PHE A 523 -5.44 10.60 8.49
C PHE A 523 -5.37 9.50 7.44
N GLN A 524 -5.01 9.88 6.21
CA GLN A 524 -4.85 9.01 5.03
C GLN A 524 -3.54 9.34 4.32
N GLY A 525 -3.07 8.43 3.47
CA GLY A 525 -2.01 8.69 2.52
C GLY A 525 -2.48 9.60 1.39
N VAL A 526 -1.51 10.09 0.61
CA VAL A 526 -1.75 10.89 -0.59
C VAL A 526 -2.72 10.18 -1.53
N ARG A 527 -3.64 10.93 -2.12
CA ARG A 527 -4.56 10.45 -3.14
C ARG A 527 -4.40 11.25 -4.43
N TYR A 528 -4.49 10.59 -5.56
CA TYR A 528 -4.61 11.24 -6.87
C TYR A 528 -6.05 11.67 -7.05
N ALA A 529 -6.29 12.97 -7.21
CA ALA A 529 -7.62 13.55 -7.30
C ALA A 529 -7.86 14.21 -8.64
N LEU A 530 -8.93 13.82 -9.35
CA LEU A 530 -9.53 14.57 -10.44
C LEU A 530 -10.51 15.55 -9.82
N PHE A 531 -10.37 16.84 -10.15
CA PHE A 531 -11.19 17.86 -9.54
C PHE A 531 -11.64 18.92 -10.54
N ALA A 532 -12.78 19.57 -10.22
CA ALA A 532 -13.26 20.76 -10.93
C ALA A 532 -14.08 21.63 -9.97
N TYR A 533 -13.79 22.93 -9.92
CA TYR A 533 -14.54 23.89 -9.10
C TYR A 533 -14.53 25.28 -9.71
N ASN A 534 -15.47 26.16 -9.27
CA ASN A 534 -15.50 27.57 -9.64
C ASN A 534 -15.05 28.44 -8.48
N ALA A 535 -13.92 29.15 -8.67
CA ALA A 535 -13.33 30.03 -7.65
C ALA A 535 -14.07 31.35 -7.45
N LYS A 536 -15.05 31.69 -8.30
CA LYS A 536 -15.87 32.89 -8.19
C LYS A 536 -17.16 32.69 -7.39
N GLY A 537 -17.35 31.48 -6.82
CA GLY A 537 -18.48 31.18 -5.96
C GLY A 537 -19.81 30.99 -6.68
N VAL A 538 -19.81 30.64 -7.95
CA VAL A 538 -20.98 30.33 -8.77
C VAL A 538 -20.90 28.95 -9.39
N ASP A 539 -22.02 28.40 -9.83
CA ASP A 539 -22.02 27.22 -10.68
C ASP A 539 -21.39 27.59 -12.04
N GLY A 540 -20.39 26.85 -12.42
CA GLY A 540 -19.62 27.15 -13.63
C GLY A 540 -20.02 26.31 -14.84
N GLY A 541 -18.98 25.78 -15.52
CA GLY A 541 -19.11 24.88 -16.66
C GLY A 541 -18.88 23.42 -16.28
N HIS A 542 -18.01 22.77 -17.05
CA HIS A 542 -17.61 21.41 -16.80
C HIS A 542 -16.20 21.15 -17.33
N ALA A 543 -15.56 20.14 -16.74
CA ALA A 543 -14.32 19.54 -17.21
C ALA A 543 -14.59 18.10 -17.64
N ASP A 544 -14.00 17.67 -18.74
CA ASP A 544 -14.10 16.31 -19.26
C ASP A 544 -12.74 15.61 -19.14
N PHE A 545 -12.68 14.53 -18.41
CA PHE A 545 -11.49 13.68 -18.25
C PHE A 545 -11.63 12.46 -19.16
N ASP A 546 -10.74 12.37 -20.16
CA ASP A 546 -10.73 11.30 -21.17
C ASP A 546 -10.18 9.98 -20.57
N SER A 547 -9.04 10.08 -19.90
CA SER A 547 -8.39 8.91 -19.33
C SER A 547 -7.46 9.26 -18.18
N VAL A 548 -7.24 8.27 -17.34
CA VAL A 548 -6.21 8.24 -16.30
C VAL A 548 -5.35 7.02 -16.52
N THR A 549 -4.05 7.23 -16.63
CA THR A 549 -3.06 6.16 -16.70
C THR A 549 -2.16 6.27 -15.49
N VAL A 550 -1.99 5.19 -14.73
CA VAL A 550 -1.05 5.12 -13.61
C VAL A 550 0.08 4.16 -14.00
N HIS A 551 1.26 4.72 -14.25
CA HIS A 551 2.45 3.92 -14.52
C HIS A 551 3.22 3.67 -13.23
N GLU A 552 3.59 2.41 -12.97
CA GLU A 552 4.37 1.96 -11.82
C GLU A 552 5.69 1.34 -12.34
N PRO A 553 6.83 2.03 -12.18
CA PRO A 553 8.10 1.51 -12.68
C PRO A 553 8.62 0.29 -11.90
N ASN A 554 8.19 0.13 -10.66
CA ASN A 554 8.61 -0.95 -9.75
C ASN A 554 7.40 -1.64 -9.10
N PRO A 555 6.62 -2.44 -9.87
CA PRO A 555 5.38 -3.03 -9.38
C PRO A 555 5.58 -4.35 -8.62
N LYS A 556 6.80 -4.70 -8.24
CA LYS A 556 7.17 -5.96 -7.56
C LYS A 556 8.17 -5.74 -6.44
N GLY A 557 8.20 -6.69 -5.51
CA GLY A 557 9.10 -6.65 -4.36
C GLY A 557 10.58 -6.80 -4.69
N LEU A 558 10.91 -7.49 -5.80
CA LEU A 558 12.28 -7.59 -6.30
C LEU A 558 12.48 -6.58 -7.41
N MET A 559 13.48 -5.70 -7.24
CA MET A 559 13.84 -4.70 -8.25
C MET A 559 14.59 -5.32 -9.42
N ARG A 560 15.32 -6.40 -9.18
CA ARG A 560 16.09 -7.15 -10.17
C ARG A 560 15.84 -8.65 -10.00
N PRO A 561 15.84 -9.44 -11.09
CA PRO A 561 15.79 -10.89 -10.98
C PRO A 561 16.97 -11.43 -10.16
N ILE A 562 16.72 -12.45 -9.34
CA ILE A 562 17.81 -13.16 -8.64
C ILE A 562 18.72 -13.80 -9.69
N PRO A 563 20.05 -13.59 -9.64
CA PRO A 563 20.97 -14.06 -10.68
C PRO A 563 21.32 -15.55 -10.53
N PHE A 564 20.31 -16.41 -10.57
CA PHE A 564 20.48 -17.87 -10.46
C PHE A 564 21.42 -18.42 -11.54
N GLY A 565 22.34 -19.28 -11.12
CA GLY A 565 23.37 -19.84 -11.99
C GLY A 565 24.48 -18.85 -12.40
N GLY A 566 24.32 -17.59 -12.08
CA GLY A 566 25.29 -16.54 -12.33
C GLY A 566 26.33 -16.39 -11.23
N SER A 567 27.22 -15.43 -11.42
CA SER A 567 28.26 -15.07 -10.45
C SER A 567 28.11 -13.60 -10.05
N VAL A 568 28.28 -13.33 -8.76
CA VAL A 568 28.07 -12.00 -8.18
C VAL A 568 29.17 -11.61 -7.23
N ARG A 569 29.30 -10.31 -6.97
CA ARG A 569 30.12 -9.73 -5.91
C ARG A 569 29.22 -8.94 -4.97
N PHE A 570 29.52 -9.00 -3.68
CA PHE A 570 28.78 -8.29 -2.63
C PHE A 570 29.67 -7.27 -1.97
N ALA A 571 29.21 -6.02 -1.91
CA ALA A 571 29.87 -4.95 -1.15
C ALA A 571 28.92 -4.44 -0.05
N ALA A 572 29.47 -3.98 1.06
CA ALA A 572 28.67 -3.28 2.07
C ALA A 572 28.13 -1.97 1.47
N LEU A 573 26.92 -1.58 1.86
CA LEU A 573 26.26 -0.39 1.33
C LEU A 573 27.16 0.85 1.47
N GLY A 574 27.35 1.59 0.36
CA GLY A 574 28.19 2.79 0.33
C GLY A 574 29.69 2.56 0.47
N SER A 575 30.17 1.31 0.35
CA SER A 575 31.58 0.94 0.49
C SER A 575 32.09 0.18 -0.73
N SER A 576 33.39 0.27 -0.98
CA SER A 576 34.09 -0.61 -1.92
C SER A 576 34.54 -1.94 -1.28
N LEU A 577 34.44 -2.06 0.05
CA LEU A 577 34.74 -3.29 0.78
C LEU A 577 33.48 -4.17 0.85
N GLY A 578 33.69 -5.47 0.81
CA GLY A 578 32.61 -6.43 0.82
C GLY A 578 33.03 -7.84 1.24
N LEU A 579 32.21 -8.81 0.87
CA LEU A 579 32.48 -10.20 1.17
C LEU A 579 33.64 -10.72 0.30
N SER A 580 34.73 -11.07 0.95
CA SER A 580 35.98 -11.48 0.33
C SER A 580 36.38 -12.88 0.80
N VAL A 581 37.23 -13.55 0.04
CA VAL A 581 37.87 -14.82 0.39
C VAL A 581 39.38 -14.63 0.34
N VAL A 582 40.02 -14.78 1.49
CA VAL A 582 41.47 -14.65 1.65
C VAL A 582 41.98 -15.92 2.34
N ASP A 583 42.94 -16.59 1.77
CA ASP A 583 43.53 -17.84 2.29
C ASP A 583 42.50 -18.91 2.65
N GLY A 584 41.45 -19.05 1.79
CA GLY A 584 40.39 -20.01 2.00
C GLY A 584 39.39 -19.67 3.13
N ARG A 585 39.41 -18.44 3.64
CA ARG A 585 38.51 -17.96 4.70
C ARG A 585 37.75 -16.73 4.24
N LEU A 586 36.52 -16.57 4.78
CA LEU A 586 35.76 -15.35 4.59
C LEU A 586 36.42 -14.18 5.35
N ALA A 587 36.49 -13.05 4.69
CA ALA A 587 37.04 -11.81 5.22
C ALA A 587 36.28 -10.60 4.63
N ILE A 588 36.46 -9.43 5.23
CA ILE A 588 36.03 -8.16 4.64
C ILE A 588 37.20 -7.58 3.86
N GLY A 589 37.00 -7.35 2.56
CA GLY A 589 38.06 -6.85 1.66
C GLY A 589 37.50 -6.52 0.29
N ALA A 590 38.37 -6.50 -0.73
CA ALA A 590 37.92 -6.39 -2.11
C ALA A 590 36.95 -7.58 -2.43
N PRO A 591 35.74 -7.32 -2.92
CA PRO A 591 34.72 -8.35 -3.07
C PRO A 591 35.15 -9.52 -3.97
N SER A 592 35.11 -10.72 -3.45
CA SER A 592 35.32 -11.95 -4.21
C SER A 592 34.07 -12.30 -5.03
N THR A 593 34.25 -13.18 -6.02
CA THR A 593 33.15 -13.66 -6.86
C THR A 593 32.54 -14.94 -6.27
N PHE A 594 31.22 -14.94 -6.11
CA PHE A 594 30.42 -16.08 -5.63
C PHE A 594 29.44 -16.52 -6.71
N SER A 595 29.32 -17.81 -6.93
CA SER A 595 28.25 -18.39 -7.75
C SER A 595 26.95 -18.47 -6.92
N VAL A 596 25.84 -18.10 -7.55
CA VAL A 596 24.50 -18.12 -6.95
C VAL A 596 23.81 -19.43 -7.34
N VAL A 597 23.61 -20.32 -6.38
CA VAL A 597 22.94 -21.60 -6.57
C VAL A 597 21.49 -21.46 -6.17
N ASP A 598 20.56 -21.80 -7.07
CA ASP A 598 19.13 -21.82 -6.80
C ASP A 598 18.75 -22.97 -5.86
N LEU A 599 18.03 -22.65 -4.80
CA LEU A 599 17.48 -23.62 -3.83
C LEU A 599 15.94 -23.62 -3.85
N GLY A 600 15.33 -22.89 -4.78
CA GLY A 600 13.88 -22.71 -4.89
C GLY A 600 13.33 -21.68 -3.90
N GLN A 601 12.15 -21.14 -4.20
CA GLN A 601 11.44 -20.19 -3.34
C GLN A 601 12.28 -18.94 -2.99
N GLY A 602 12.98 -18.37 -3.97
CA GLY A 602 13.81 -17.18 -3.76
C GLY A 602 15.02 -17.39 -2.85
N ARG A 603 15.36 -18.64 -2.55
CA ARG A 603 16.49 -19.01 -1.69
C ARG A 603 17.72 -19.32 -2.51
N VAL A 604 18.86 -18.95 -1.98
CA VAL A 604 20.15 -19.14 -2.64
C VAL A 604 21.16 -19.80 -1.72
N ALA A 605 22.12 -20.55 -2.31
CA ALA A 605 23.40 -20.81 -1.68
C ALA A 605 24.47 -20.05 -2.44
N LEU A 606 25.45 -19.51 -1.70
CA LEU A 606 26.59 -18.77 -2.24
C LEU A 606 27.81 -19.70 -2.23
N LYS A 607 28.43 -19.91 -3.42
CA LYS A 607 29.51 -20.88 -3.59
C LYS A 607 30.76 -20.19 -4.12
N VAL A 608 31.92 -20.59 -3.60
CA VAL A 608 33.25 -20.23 -4.12
C VAL A 608 34.09 -21.48 -4.25
N GLY A 609 34.56 -21.80 -5.46
CA GLY A 609 35.22 -23.08 -5.73
C GLY A 609 34.32 -24.27 -5.41
N GLN A 610 34.71 -25.08 -4.42
CA GLN A 610 33.92 -26.24 -3.95
C GLN A 610 33.21 -25.96 -2.63
N ASP A 611 33.43 -24.79 -2.02
CA ASP A 611 32.95 -24.47 -0.69
C ASP A 611 31.75 -23.52 -0.76
N PHE A 612 30.87 -23.59 0.25
CA PHE A 612 29.68 -22.75 0.39
C PHE A 612 29.85 -21.79 1.56
N VAL A 613 29.32 -20.59 1.44
CA VAL A 613 29.07 -19.74 2.60
C VAL A 613 28.05 -20.45 3.48
N SER A 614 28.41 -20.68 4.72
CA SER A 614 27.56 -21.37 5.70
C SER A 614 27.47 -20.59 7.00
N VAL A 615 26.37 -20.73 7.69
CA VAL A 615 26.05 -20.10 8.96
C VAL A 615 25.89 -21.17 10.02
N ALA A 616 26.57 -21.02 11.15
CA ALA A 616 26.39 -21.88 12.30
C ALA A 616 25.23 -21.39 13.19
N PRO A 617 24.68 -22.24 14.09
CA PRO A 617 23.57 -21.85 14.98
C PRO A 617 23.86 -20.63 15.88
N ASP A 618 25.13 -20.37 16.18
CA ASP A 618 25.59 -19.19 16.91
C ASP A 618 25.76 -17.93 16.06
N GLY A 619 25.44 -18.01 14.76
CA GLY A 619 25.54 -16.90 13.81
C GLY A 619 26.92 -16.71 13.21
N ALA A 620 27.91 -17.57 13.51
CA ALA A 620 29.23 -17.50 12.88
C ALA A 620 29.12 -17.89 11.40
N VAL A 621 29.79 -17.11 10.53
CA VAL A 621 29.76 -17.31 9.07
C VAL A 621 31.14 -17.79 8.60
N ARG A 622 31.15 -18.88 7.81
CA ARG A 622 32.38 -19.51 7.34
C ARG A 622 32.22 -20.16 5.98
N LEU A 623 33.30 -20.59 5.37
CA LEU A 623 33.29 -21.50 4.22
C LEU A 623 33.27 -22.95 4.70
N ASP A 624 32.40 -23.77 4.10
CA ASP A 624 32.25 -25.16 4.41
C ASP A 624 31.96 -25.96 3.14
N ARG A 625 32.64 -27.09 3.00
CA ARG A 625 32.54 -27.93 1.81
C ARG A 625 31.24 -28.71 1.71
N ARG A 626 30.66 -29.08 2.85
CA ARG A 626 29.45 -29.93 2.94
C ARG A 626 28.51 -29.46 4.06
N PRO A 627 28.07 -28.21 4.07
CA PRO A 627 27.14 -27.74 5.08
C PRO A 627 25.76 -28.39 4.88
N SER A 628 24.95 -28.44 5.94
CA SER A 628 23.52 -28.76 5.81
C SER A 628 22.83 -27.83 4.85
N LEU A 629 21.65 -28.22 4.33
CA LEU A 629 20.88 -27.35 3.46
C LEU A 629 20.53 -26.03 4.17
N GLN A 630 20.10 -26.11 5.43
CA GLN A 630 19.70 -24.95 6.23
C GLN A 630 20.87 -24.00 6.48
N ALA A 631 22.05 -24.54 6.86
CA ALA A 631 23.23 -23.72 7.13
C ALA A 631 23.75 -22.93 5.92
N ARG A 632 23.55 -23.43 4.68
CA ARG A 632 24.00 -22.75 3.45
C ARG A 632 22.90 -21.96 2.75
N ALA A 633 21.66 -22.01 3.23
CA ALA A 633 20.54 -21.37 2.57
C ALA A 633 20.30 -19.95 3.10
N PHE A 634 20.17 -19.01 2.18
CA PHE A 634 19.82 -17.63 2.45
C PHE A 634 18.55 -17.26 1.66
N GLN A 635 17.58 -16.63 2.31
CA GLN A 635 16.51 -15.96 1.61
C GLN A 635 17.06 -14.67 0.99
N TRP A 636 16.92 -14.52 -0.33
CA TRP A 636 17.29 -13.31 -1.06
C TRP A 636 16.17 -12.29 -0.90
N ILE A 637 16.49 -11.13 -0.34
CA ILE A 637 15.52 -10.08 -0.03
C ILE A 637 16.10 -8.77 -0.53
N GLU A 638 15.32 -7.99 -1.28
CA GLU A 638 15.69 -6.61 -1.62
C GLU A 638 14.87 -5.63 -0.77
N THR A 639 15.50 -4.55 -0.33
CA THR A 639 14.79 -3.42 0.26
C THR A 639 14.06 -2.64 -0.84
N PRO A 640 13.09 -1.77 -0.53
CA PRO A 640 12.45 -0.93 -1.53
C PRO A 640 13.39 0.03 -2.25
N THR A 641 14.58 0.29 -1.67
CA THR A 641 15.65 1.09 -2.30
C THR A 641 16.54 0.25 -3.22
N GLY A 642 16.32 -1.06 -3.33
CA GLY A 642 17.06 -1.97 -4.19
C GLY A 642 18.35 -2.55 -3.58
N ASP A 643 18.57 -2.33 -2.27
CA ASP A 643 19.69 -2.96 -1.57
C ASP A 643 19.34 -4.40 -1.23
N LEU A 644 20.33 -5.27 -1.28
CA LEU A 644 20.20 -6.67 -0.93
C LEU A 644 20.40 -6.88 0.56
N VAL A 645 19.55 -7.72 1.16
CA VAL A 645 19.75 -8.32 2.46
C VAL A 645 19.61 -9.84 2.36
N LEU A 646 20.49 -10.57 3.00
CA LEU A 646 20.52 -12.02 2.97
C LEU A 646 20.15 -12.58 4.35
N MET A 647 18.97 -13.17 4.47
CA MET A 647 18.53 -13.80 5.71
C MET A 647 18.92 -15.27 5.71
N SER A 648 19.78 -15.68 6.67
CA SER A 648 20.14 -17.08 6.86
C SER A 648 18.93 -17.88 7.35
N LEU A 649 18.73 -19.06 6.79
CA LEU A 649 17.69 -19.98 7.29
C LEU A 649 18.12 -20.74 8.56
N GLU A 650 19.41 -20.74 8.91
CA GLU A 650 19.90 -21.36 10.15
C GLU A 650 19.49 -20.53 11.38
N THR A 651 19.64 -19.20 11.29
CA THR A 651 19.37 -18.29 12.42
C THR A 651 18.07 -17.50 12.27
N ASN A 652 17.50 -17.45 11.06
CA ASN A 652 16.44 -16.50 10.64
C ASN A 652 16.83 -15.04 10.89
N ARG A 653 18.13 -14.75 10.86
CA ARG A 653 18.72 -13.43 11.00
C ARG A 653 19.57 -13.08 9.78
N PHE A 654 19.94 -11.81 9.67
CA PHE A 654 20.58 -11.26 8.48
C PHE A 654 22.09 -11.34 8.55
N LEU A 655 22.70 -11.67 7.40
CA LEU A 655 24.16 -11.58 7.19
C LEU A 655 24.58 -10.11 7.32
N THR A 656 25.65 -9.86 8.06
CA THR A 656 26.23 -8.53 8.29
C THR A 656 27.71 -8.52 7.99
N LEU A 657 28.16 -7.38 7.43
CA LEU A 657 29.55 -7.04 7.24
C LEU A 657 29.90 -5.85 8.16
N ASP A 658 30.41 -6.13 9.36
CA ASP A 658 30.86 -5.07 10.26
C ASP A 658 32.23 -4.54 9.83
N LEU A 659 32.24 -3.44 9.09
CA LEU A 659 33.47 -2.83 8.57
C LEU A 659 34.37 -2.28 9.67
N LYS A 660 33.83 -1.97 10.87
CA LYS A 660 34.59 -1.43 11.99
C LYS A 660 35.35 -2.51 12.73
N GLN A 661 34.70 -3.65 12.94
CA GLN A 661 35.29 -4.78 13.68
C GLN A 661 35.93 -5.83 12.77
N GLY A 662 35.74 -5.72 11.46
CA GLY A 662 36.18 -6.73 10.49
C GLY A 662 35.44 -8.05 10.61
N ALA A 663 34.23 -8.06 11.20
CA ALA A 663 33.49 -9.26 11.51
C ALA A 663 32.38 -9.53 10.48
N ILE A 664 32.17 -10.83 10.17
CA ILE A 664 31.08 -11.32 9.33
C ILE A 664 30.22 -12.23 10.20
N THR A 665 28.96 -11.84 10.42
CA THR A 665 28.03 -12.61 11.27
C THR A 665 26.64 -12.70 10.64
N SER A 666 25.80 -13.57 11.17
CA SER A 666 24.37 -13.65 10.84
C SER A 666 23.54 -13.48 12.12
N LEU A 667 23.63 -12.29 12.73
CA LEU A 667 23.01 -11.98 14.01
C LEU A 667 22.08 -10.75 13.98
N SER A 668 22.09 -9.96 12.90
CA SER A 668 21.19 -8.81 12.80
C SER A 668 19.73 -9.28 12.76
N PRO A 669 18.84 -8.71 13.61
CA PRO A 669 17.42 -9.08 13.59
C PRO A 669 16.66 -8.47 12.41
N GLY A 670 17.20 -7.42 11.76
CA GLY A 670 16.61 -6.76 10.60
C GLY A 670 17.53 -5.64 10.10
N PRO A 671 17.40 -5.25 8.82
CA PRO A 671 18.23 -4.20 8.24
C PRO A 671 17.88 -2.85 8.87
N ARG A 672 18.89 -2.04 9.14
CA ARG A 672 18.71 -0.65 9.56
C ARG A 672 18.54 0.26 8.35
N SER A 673 17.69 1.28 8.45
CA SER A 673 17.47 2.24 7.36
C SER A 673 18.75 3.02 6.99
N ASP A 674 19.64 3.28 7.97
CA ASP A 674 20.94 3.94 7.74
C ASP A 674 22.06 3.00 7.26
N GLY A 675 21.82 1.69 7.20
CA GLY A 675 22.80 0.68 6.79
C GLY A 675 23.94 0.46 7.79
N ALA A 676 23.94 1.13 8.94
CA ALA A 676 25.07 1.13 9.88
C ALA A 676 25.34 -0.21 10.58
N ASP A 677 24.38 -1.15 10.51
CA ASP A 677 24.54 -2.50 11.01
C ASP A 677 25.24 -3.46 10.02
N GLY A 678 25.56 -2.97 8.81
CA GLY A 678 26.22 -3.77 7.78
C GLY A 678 25.36 -4.87 7.16
N ALA A 679 24.05 -4.88 7.41
CA ALA A 679 23.13 -5.88 6.84
C ALA A 679 22.72 -5.56 5.39
N ARG A 680 22.84 -4.29 4.98
CA ARG A 680 22.48 -3.85 3.62
C ARG A 680 23.71 -3.96 2.70
N LEU A 681 23.53 -4.68 1.62
CA LEU A 681 24.59 -4.96 0.64
C LEU A 681 24.21 -4.39 -0.73
N SER A 682 25.18 -3.94 -1.46
CA SER A 682 25.08 -3.82 -2.91
C SER A 682 25.61 -5.10 -3.56
N TRP A 683 25.03 -5.50 -4.71
CA TRP A 683 25.55 -6.59 -5.50
C TRP A 683 25.70 -6.22 -6.97
N SER A 684 26.67 -6.80 -7.62
CA SER A 684 26.91 -6.66 -9.05
C SER A 684 27.18 -8.02 -9.68
N ALA A 685 26.71 -8.22 -10.92
CA ALA A 685 27.10 -9.39 -11.69
C ALA A 685 28.62 -9.34 -11.92
N ALA A 686 29.30 -10.45 -11.66
CA ALA A 686 30.68 -10.59 -12.07
C ALA A 686 30.70 -10.78 -13.59
N LEU A 687 31.48 -9.94 -14.29
CA LEU A 687 31.72 -10.14 -15.72
C LEU A 687 32.35 -11.53 -15.89
N THR A 688 31.70 -12.41 -16.65
CA THR A 688 32.33 -13.64 -17.12
C THR A 688 33.52 -13.19 -17.97
N PRO A 689 34.73 -13.63 -17.71
CA PRO A 689 35.80 -13.42 -18.68
C PRO A 689 35.30 -14.01 -20.02
N SER A 690 35.32 -13.21 -21.08
CA SER A 690 35.10 -13.74 -22.41
C SER A 690 36.07 -14.90 -22.63
N PRO A 691 35.64 -16.04 -23.19
CA PRO A 691 36.48 -17.19 -23.42
C PRO A 691 37.66 -16.89 -24.34
#